data_e1b9992d279b0251efcbab6cdc44d1b2
#
_entry.id   e1b9992d279b0251efcbab6cdc44d1b2
#
_cell.length_a   1.000
_cell.length_b   1.000
_cell.length_c   1.000
_cell.angle_alpha   90.00
_cell.angle_beta   90.00
_cell.angle_gamma   90.00
#
_symmetry.space_group_name_H-M   'P 1'
#
loop_
_entity.id
_entity.type
_entity.pdbx_description
1 polymer ?
#
loop_
_entity_poly.entity_id
_entity_poly.type
_entity_poly.pdbx_seq_one_letter_code
_entity_poly.pdbx_strand_id
1 'polypeptide(L)'
;MKLPLSWLKDYVEWNVTPDEFVEKLMWRGFECAGYEGEMDGITNVVVGKIVALRKHEDSDHLQICTIDVGAEEPLCIVTGATNVFEGALVPVAMDGAHLTEGIVIKPTVMRGVKSYGMLCSGHELGLSESDYPGAEFNGIMILHEDHPLGQSIQEAVGMDDIVFDIELTPNRADCQSIIGMCREAAAALGQKFKEPTIRHIKGEGDIHDYASVTVENTELCPRYIARVVTDLNIEPSPAWMQKRLRAVGMRPINNIVDITNYVLVEYGHPMHAFDLACVKDGNIVVRNAYENEIVTTLDGKERAVTPDMMLIADPEKGVGIAGVMGGLNSEITADTKATLFEAAAFKGSSIRATTRKLHHVTDAAARFIKGVEAVNAMLAEERAIELVDELHAGKVIGGTIDVCNADISEHTVYTDIAHINRILHTEIAGEDMAKMLATINIDAKVAGDKLEVRIPHFRTDIEDGLEADWDIAEEVARLYGYYNIKPSLMYGDTFAGKLGADYVFEDKVKDEMAAQGCYEMYNYNFTGPAALDALLLDKDSEKRQCVKILNPFGEDQSLMRTTLIMGMLDSLKRNQGRKTGHDRFFEVGNVHFDNNDSLPEERKMLGLLFSGENEDYFTLKGAVEQLLEKFDLFGKAEFAAGGSEFYQPGRKAVMSIGKEQIGELGAVHPNVLKSWGIDGRVYFAEIDMNKLFAHTGAKRTYKPISKFPKVARDLAIVVDNKVTAAEVSRVISQTKLKVILDDVELFDVYRGIGIPEGKKSMAYSFTLRSEDHTLVDEEIQAAVGSIIRALETRLKAELRS
;
A
#
# COMPACT_ATOMS: atom_id res chain seq x y z
N MET A 1 8.77 14.89 3.84
CA MET A 1 9.87 15.71 4.43
C MET A 1 9.28 16.94 5.05
N LYS A 2 9.45 17.11 6.36
CA LYS A 2 8.99 18.33 7.05
C LYS A 2 9.98 19.48 6.84
N LEU A 3 9.49 20.62 6.37
CA LEU A 3 10.27 21.82 6.08
C LEU A 3 9.72 23.00 6.90
N PRO A 4 10.35 23.34 8.03
CA PRO A 4 9.94 24.50 8.84
C PRO A 4 10.28 25.81 8.14
N LEU A 5 9.33 26.74 8.12
CA LEU A 5 9.49 28.05 7.48
C LEU A 5 10.62 28.88 8.14
N SER A 6 10.76 28.79 9.47
CA SER A 6 11.84 29.47 10.19
C SER A 6 13.22 29.00 9.73
N TRP A 7 13.38 27.71 9.43
CA TRP A 7 14.64 27.14 8.95
C TRP A 7 14.88 27.46 7.47
N LEU A 8 13.83 27.40 6.65
CA LEU A 8 13.91 27.81 5.24
C LEU A 8 14.41 29.26 5.10
N LYS A 9 13.98 30.18 5.96
CA LYS A 9 14.35 31.59 5.92
C LYS A 9 15.86 31.86 6.14
N ASP A 10 16.62 30.93 6.68
CA ASP A 10 18.07 31.07 6.79
C ASP A 10 18.74 31.06 5.41
N TYR A 11 18.15 30.29 4.46
CA TYR A 11 18.76 30.02 3.15
C TYR A 11 18.03 30.70 1.98
N VAL A 12 16.77 31.13 2.17
CA VAL A 12 15.93 31.70 1.13
C VAL A 12 15.19 32.93 1.67
N GLU A 13 15.07 33.99 0.87
CA GLU A 13 14.27 35.15 1.25
C GLU A 13 12.77 34.82 1.13
N TRP A 14 12.04 35.07 2.20
CA TRP A 14 10.60 34.80 2.23
C TRP A 14 9.77 36.05 1.92
N ASN A 15 9.07 36.05 0.79
CA ASN A 15 8.27 37.20 0.31
C ASN A 15 6.94 36.76 -0.34
N VAL A 16 6.49 35.57 -0.03
CA VAL A 16 5.24 34.98 -0.56
C VAL A 16 4.36 34.46 0.57
N THR A 17 3.11 34.17 0.29
CA THR A 17 2.25 33.44 1.22
C THR A 17 2.57 31.93 1.21
N PRO A 18 2.20 31.17 2.26
CA PRO A 18 2.35 29.72 2.26
C PRO A 18 1.68 29.04 1.06
N ASP A 19 0.45 29.47 0.68
CA ASP A 19 -0.26 28.91 -0.47
C ASP A 19 0.46 29.17 -1.78
N GLU A 20 0.97 30.38 -2.00
CA GLU A 20 1.78 30.71 -3.18
C GLU A 20 3.09 29.90 -3.25
N PHE A 21 3.68 29.63 -2.11
CA PHE A 21 4.90 28.78 -2.05
C PHE A 21 4.58 27.34 -2.45
N VAL A 22 3.53 26.77 -1.86
CA VAL A 22 3.08 25.42 -2.19
C VAL A 22 2.79 25.30 -3.69
N GLU A 23 2.02 26.24 -4.26
CA GLU A 23 1.71 26.25 -5.70
C GLU A 23 2.97 26.28 -6.55
N LYS A 24 3.92 27.18 -6.24
CA LYS A 24 5.17 27.32 -6.99
C LYS A 24 6.06 26.09 -6.88
N LEU A 25 6.11 25.46 -5.70
CA LEU A 25 6.88 24.24 -5.47
C LEU A 25 6.30 23.04 -6.23
N MET A 26 4.96 22.90 -6.21
CA MET A 26 4.26 21.87 -6.98
C MET A 26 4.55 21.99 -8.49
N TRP A 27 4.59 23.20 -9.04
CA TRP A 27 4.95 23.41 -10.45
C TRP A 27 6.41 23.05 -10.78
N ARG A 28 7.26 22.85 -9.77
CA ARG A 28 8.64 22.36 -9.91
C ARG A 28 8.77 20.86 -9.67
N GLY A 29 7.65 20.14 -9.54
CA GLY A 29 7.62 18.69 -9.40
C GLY A 29 7.70 18.17 -7.96
N PHE A 30 7.47 19.04 -6.97
CA PHE A 30 7.41 18.63 -5.57
C PHE A 30 5.97 18.69 -5.06
N GLU A 31 5.43 17.54 -4.68
CA GLU A 31 4.11 17.46 -4.06
C GLU A 31 4.19 17.92 -2.62
N CYS A 32 3.27 18.80 -2.22
CA CYS A 32 3.11 19.24 -0.84
C CYS A 32 1.75 18.71 -0.34
N ALA A 33 1.79 17.81 0.64
CA ALA A 33 0.57 17.26 1.24
C ALA A 33 -0.23 18.31 2.01
N GLY A 34 0.43 19.36 2.47
CA GLY A 34 -0.15 20.49 3.19
C GLY A 34 0.89 21.23 4.00
N TYR A 35 0.43 22.24 4.72
CA TYR A 35 1.22 22.91 5.76
C TYR A 35 0.36 23.16 6.98
N GLU A 36 0.97 23.14 8.15
CA GLU A 36 0.30 23.36 9.43
C GLU A 36 1.15 24.29 10.29
N GLY A 37 0.48 25.15 11.07
CA GLY A 37 1.11 25.83 12.19
C GLY A 37 1.27 24.86 13.36
N GLU A 38 2.37 24.95 14.09
CA GLU A 38 2.66 24.00 15.19
C GLU A 38 1.58 23.96 16.27
N MET A 39 0.85 25.08 16.46
CA MET A 39 -0.29 25.17 17.38
C MET A 39 -1.55 25.68 16.65
N ASP A 40 -1.85 25.11 15.47
CA ASP A 40 -3.07 25.42 14.72
C ASP A 40 -4.33 25.13 15.56
N GLY A 41 -5.25 26.09 15.54
CA GLY A 41 -6.48 26.04 16.34
C GLY A 41 -6.40 26.69 17.72
N ILE A 42 -5.23 26.98 18.25
CA ILE A 42 -5.04 27.75 19.48
C ILE A 42 -4.94 29.24 19.11
N THR A 43 -5.90 30.03 19.54
CA THR A 43 -5.94 31.47 19.22
C THR A 43 -6.25 32.31 20.47
N ASN A 44 -5.72 33.52 20.49
CA ASN A 44 -5.98 34.52 21.55
C ASN A 44 -5.63 34.04 23.00
N VAL A 45 -4.53 33.24 23.08
CA VAL A 45 -3.92 32.83 24.35
C VAL A 45 -2.60 33.58 24.50
N VAL A 46 -2.41 34.28 25.60
CA VAL A 46 -1.24 35.14 25.83
C VAL A 46 -0.56 34.85 27.14
N VAL A 47 0.67 35.30 27.28
CA VAL A 47 1.42 35.24 28.54
C VAL A 47 0.87 36.26 29.50
N GLY A 48 0.48 35.81 30.71
CA GLY A 48 0.08 36.67 31.80
C GLY A 48 0.82 36.38 33.08
N LYS A 49 0.96 37.39 33.95
CA LYS A 49 1.58 37.28 35.28
C LYS A 49 0.52 37.38 36.37
N ILE A 50 0.53 36.44 37.29
CA ILE A 50 -0.32 36.52 38.49
C ILE A 50 0.24 37.58 39.42
N VAL A 51 -0.38 38.75 39.53
CA VAL A 51 0.07 39.87 40.35
C VAL A 51 -0.55 39.86 41.74
N ALA A 52 -1.71 39.25 41.92
CA ALA A 52 -2.34 39.04 43.21
C ALA A 52 -3.19 37.74 43.18
N LEU A 53 -3.26 37.08 44.35
CA LEU A 53 -4.02 35.85 44.55
C LEU A 53 -4.83 35.95 45.83
N ARG A 54 -6.15 35.62 45.79
CA ARG A 54 -7.00 35.53 46.98
C ARG A 54 -7.96 34.36 46.86
N LYS A 55 -8.36 33.78 48.02
CA LYS A 55 -9.38 32.72 48.06
C LYS A 55 -10.77 33.31 47.72
N HIS A 56 -11.57 32.47 47.07
CA HIS A 56 -12.95 32.82 46.80
C HIS A 56 -13.79 32.76 48.09
N GLU A 57 -14.62 33.76 48.35
CA GLU A 57 -15.40 33.88 49.63
C GLU A 57 -16.40 32.74 49.79
N ASP A 58 -17.05 32.31 48.67
CA ASP A 58 -18.09 31.27 48.65
C ASP A 58 -17.60 29.90 48.13
N SER A 59 -16.32 29.64 48.21
CA SER A 59 -15.77 28.34 47.74
C SER A 59 -14.43 27.96 48.38
N ASP A 60 -14.36 26.73 48.85
CA ASP A 60 -13.13 26.17 49.45
C ASP A 60 -12.08 25.76 48.39
N HIS A 61 -12.49 25.65 47.12
CA HIS A 61 -11.65 25.13 46.02
C HIS A 61 -11.30 26.19 44.97
N LEU A 62 -11.98 27.34 44.96
CA LEU A 62 -11.73 28.37 43.95
C LEU A 62 -10.79 29.46 44.48
N GLN A 63 -9.96 29.94 43.57
CA GLN A 63 -9.06 31.08 43.81
C GLN A 63 -9.38 32.18 42.77
N ILE A 64 -9.23 33.42 43.17
CA ILE A 64 -9.40 34.59 42.32
C ILE A 64 -8.02 35.18 42.08
N CYS A 65 -7.60 35.16 40.84
CA CYS A 65 -6.32 35.67 40.34
C CYS A 65 -6.53 37.04 39.69
N THR A 66 -5.66 38.00 40.03
CA THR A 66 -5.48 39.22 39.29
C THR A 66 -4.30 39.00 38.36
N ILE A 67 -4.54 39.09 37.05
CA ILE A 67 -3.58 38.76 36.01
C ILE A 67 -3.21 40.00 35.20
N ASP A 68 -1.93 40.29 35.13
CA ASP A 68 -1.38 41.29 34.24
C ASP A 68 -1.00 40.62 32.91
N VAL A 69 -1.62 41.04 31.84
CA VAL A 69 -1.39 40.60 30.45
C VAL A 69 -0.75 41.68 29.59
N GLY A 70 -0.19 42.74 30.20
CA GLY A 70 0.36 43.89 29.50
C GLY A 70 -0.70 44.87 28.97
N ALA A 71 -1.97 44.75 29.41
CA ALA A 71 -3.06 45.68 29.08
C ALA A 71 -3.15 46.81 30.12
N GLU A 72 -3.94 47.86 29.84
CA GLU A 72 -4.13 49.00 30.76
C GLU A 72 -4.70 48.59 32.15
N GLU A 73 -5.58 47.58 32.15
CA GLU A 73 -6.17 47.07 33.39
C GLU A 73 -5.92 45.55 33.51
N PRO A 74 -5.53 45.05 34.70
CA PRO A 74 -5.35 43.63 34.92
C PRO A 74 -6.69 42.89 34.89
N LEU A 75 -6.65 41.64 34.48
CA LEU A 75 -7.81 40.75 34.38
C LEU A 75 -8.11 40.04 35.70
N CYS A 76 -9.39 39.90 36.00
CA CYS A 76 -9.88 39.03 37.08
C CYS A 76 -10.19 37.65 36.50
N ILE A 77 -9.51 36.59 36.92
CA ILE A 77 -9.73 35.21 36.48
C ILE A 77 -9.94 34.32 37.71
N VAL A 78 -10.99 33.50 37.67
CA VAL A 78 -11.31 32.52 38.72
C VAL A 78 -10.84 31.15 38.27
N THR A 79 -10.04 30.46 39.09
CA THR A 79 -9.52 29.12 38.80
C THR A 79 -9.73 28.17 39.97
N GLY A 80 -9.86 26.87 39.65
CA GLY A 80 -9.84 25.79 40.63
C GLY A 80 -8.45 25.15 40.84
N ALA A 81 -7.45 25.62 40.09
CA ALA A 81 -6.10 25.05 40.16
C ALA A 81 -5.41 25.39 41.50
N THR A 82 -4.65 24.42 42.02
CA THR A 82 -3.98 24.54 43.34
C THR A 82 -2.52 24.96 43.22
N ASN A 83 -1.97 24.93 42.01
CA ASN A 83 -0.54 25.21 41.75
C ASN A 83 -0.28 26.68 41.30
N VAL A 84 -1.26 27.58 41.45
CA VAL A 84 -1.09 29.00 41.13
C VAL A 84 -0.47 29.74 42.34
N PHE A 85 0.44 30.69 42.05
CA PHE A 85 1.09 31.53 43.04
C PHE A 85 1.40 32.91 42.48
N GLU A 86 1.55 33.92 43.35
CA GLU A 86 1.90 35.29 42.95
C GLU A 86 3.30 35.33 42.32
N GLY A 87 3.40 35.99 41.18
CA GLY A 87 4.62 36.09 40.39
C GLY A 87 4.71 35.08 39.26
N ALA A 88 3.88 34.01 39.24
CA ALA A 88 3.91 33.00 38.19
C ALA A 88 3.53 33.60 36.82
N LEU A 89 4.28 33.22 35.79
CA LEU A 89 3.92 33.43 34.39
C LEU A 89 3.10 32.25 33.89
N VAL A 90 1.94 32.52 33.30
CA VAL A 90 0.95 31.50 32.96
C VAL A 90 0.30 31.78 31.61
N PRO A 91 -0.14 30.77 30.86
CA PRO A 91 -0.96 30.96 29.67
C PRO A 91 -2.36 31.45 30.04
N VAL A 92 -2.82 32.52 29.42
CA VAL A 92 -4.10 33.16 29.65
C VAL A 92 -4.92 33.16 28.38
N ALA A 93 -5.97 32.36 28.34
CA ALA A 93 -6.97 32.39 27.28
C ALA A 93 -7.89 33.57 27.47
N MET A 94 -7.88 34.50 26.54
CA MET A 94 -8.67 35.73 26.54
C MET A 94 -10.12 35.46 26.06
N ASP A 95 -10.98 36.46 26.15
CA ASP A 95 -12.34 36.39 25.56
C ASP A 95 -12.27 36.10 24.05
N GLY A 96 -12.96 35.04 23.59
CA GLY A 96 -12.93 34.58 22.22
C GLY A 96 -11.74 33.68 21.89
N ALA A 97 -10.90 33.31 22.87
CA ALA A 97 -9.83 32.35 22.64
C ALA A 97 -10.38 30.98 22.22
N HIS A 98 -9.73 30.36 21.26
CA HIS A 98 -9.98 28.97 20.88
C HIS A 98 -8.89 28.07 21.48
N LEU A 99 -9.30 26.92 22.02
CA LEU A 99 -8.46 25.91 22.63
C LEU A 99 -8.70 24.55 21.93
N THR A 100 -7.95 23.53 22.37
CA THR A 100 -8.17 22.15 21.89
C THR A 100 -9.62 21.71 22.05
N GLU A 101 -10.02 20.68 21.32
CA GLU A 101 -11.39 20.12 21.33
C GLU A 101 -12.51 21.14 20.99
N GLY A 102 -12.17 22.26 20.36
CA GLY A 102 -13.14 23.29 19.94
C GLY A 102 -13.70 24.14 21.10
N ILE A 103 -13.02 24.18 22.22
CA ILE A 103 -13.41 25.03 23.38
C ILE A 103 -13.20 26.50 23.03
N VAL A 104 -14.22 27.29 23.21
CA VAL A 104 -14.19 28.77 23.04
C VAL A 104 -14.42 29.45 24.36
N ILE A 105 -13.47 30.29 24.77
CA ILE A 105 -13.50 30.99 26.06
C ILE A 105 -14.38 32.24 25.98
N LYS A 106 -15.23 32.38 26.98
CA LYS A 106 -16.09 33.58 27.15
C LYS A 106 -16.10 33.97 28.61
N PRO A 107 -16.26 35.28 28.90
CA PRO A 107 -16.44 35.78 30.27
C PRO A 107 -17.59 35.05 30.96
N THR A 108 -17.32 34.49 32.13
CA THR A 108 -18.28 33.65 32.87
C THR A 108 -18.36 34.12 34.32
N VAL A 109 -19.52 33.99 34.95
CA VAL A 109 -19.68 34.27 36.35
C VAL A 109 -19.58 33.00 37.18
N MET A 110 -18.54 32.89 38.01
CA MET A 110 -18.31 31.76 38.90
C MET A 110 -18.62 32.16 40.36
N ARG A 111 -19.71 31.60 40.92
CA ARG A 111 -20.19 31.91 42.29
C ARG A 111 -20.21 33.42 42.60
N GLY A 112 -20.74 34.25 41.70
CA GLY A 112 -20.89 35.69 41.86
C GLY A 112 -19.67 36.53 41.43
N VAL A 113 -18.52 35.93 41.13
CA VAL A 113 -17.32 36.64 40.66
C VAL A 113 -17.23 36.46 39.14
N LYS A 114 -17.06 37.56 38.40
CA LYS A 114 -16.88 37.50 36.94
C LYS A 114 -15.44 37.22 36.58
N SER A 115 -15.24 36.11 35.87
CA SER A 115 -13.96 35.71 35.28
C SER A 115 -13.93 36.18 33.82
N TYR A 116 -12.89 36.91 33.40
CA TYR A 116 -12.75 37.48 32.06
C TYR A 116 -11.88 36.66 31.11
N GLY A 117 -11.55 35.43 31.49
CA GLY A 117 -10.72 34.50 30.73
C GLY A 117 -10.51 33.21 31.53
N MET A 118 -9.57 32.42 31.08
CA MET A 118 -9.20 31.15 31.70
C MET A 118 -7.67 31.00 31.73
N LEU A 119 -7.13 30.46 32.83
CA LEU A 119 -5.74 29.99 32.89
C LEU A 119 -5.69 28.60 32.30
N CYS A 120 -4.71 28.34 31.43
CA CYS A 120 -4.65 27.07 30.70
C CYS A 120 -3.62 26.10 31.28
N SER A 121 -3.97 24.82 31.25
CA SER A 121 -3.03 23.70 31.39
C SER A 121 -2.35 23.42 30.02
N GLY A 122 -1.29 22.64 30.03
CA GLY A 122 -0.68 22.16 28.77
C GLY A 122 -1.64 21.30 27.94
N HIS A 123 -2.49 20.51 28.58
CA HIS A 123 -3.51 19.69 27.89
C HIS A 123 -4.52 20.56 27.10
N GLU A 124 -4.99 21.68 27.66
CA GLU A 124 -5.91 22.60 26.97
C GLU A 124 -5.25 23.33 25.80
N LEU A 125 -3.92 23.39 25.80
CA LEU A 125 -3.10 23.91 24.71
C LEU A 125 -2.64 22.84 23.71
N GLY A 126 -2.92 21.55 23.97
CA GLY A 126 -2.48 20.43 23.16
C GLY A 126 -0.98 20.11 23.27
N LEU A 127 -0.35 20.55 24.36
CA LEU A 127 1.08 20.37 24.60
C LEU A 127 1.37 19.12 25.42
N SER A 128 2.41 18.41 25.03
CA SER A 128 3.01 17.29 25.77
C SER A 128 4.25 17.74 26.55
N GLU A 129 4.75 16.87 27.45
CA GLU A 129 6.00 17.10 28.19
C GLU A 129 7.21 17.26 27.28
N SER A 130 7.17 16.67 26.06
CA SER A 130 8.22 16.84 25.05
C SER A 130 8.16 18.18 24.35
N ASP A 131 6.99 18.84 24.32
CA ASP A 131 6.82 20.15 23.68
C ASP A 131 7.25 21.27 24.64
N TYR A 132 6.83 21.17 25.89
CA TYR A 132 7.22 22.12 26.93
C TYR A 132 7.32 21.42 28.29
N PRO A 133 8.43 21.57 29.05
CA PRO A 133 8.59 20.95 30.36
C PRO A 133 7.48 21.39 31.34
N GLY A 134 6.81 20.43 31.94
CA GLY A 134 5.69 20.66 32.86
C GLY A 134 4.31 20.80 32.17
N ALA A 135 4.22 20.58 30.85
CA ALA A 135 2.93 20.65 30.14
C ALA A 135 1.97 19.54 30.56
N GLU A 136 2.46 18.35 30.91
CA GLU A 136 1.63 17.22 31.36
C GLU A 136 1.27 17.30 32.87
N PHE A 137 1.73 18.34 33.58
CA PHE A 137 1.35 18.52 34.97
C PHE A 137 -0.17 18.75 35.13
N ASN A 138 -0.79 18.03 36.04
CA ASN A 138 -2.23 18.19 36.30
C ASN A 138 -2.53 19.49 37.06
N GLY A 139 -2.60 20.59 36.34
CA GLY A 139 -2.84 21.93 36.84
C GLY A 139 -2.59 22.99 35.78
N ILE A 140 -2.46 24.26 36.17
CA ILE A 140 -2.09 25.33 35.23
C ILE A 140 -0.63 25.17 34.83
N MET A 141 -0.36 25.34 33.54
CA MET A 141 1.02 25.37 33.02
C MET A 141 1.74 26.61 33.54
N ILE A 142 2.93 26.42 34.12
CA ILE A 142 3.79 27.50 34.58
C ILE A 142 4.92 27.68 33.57
N LEU A 143 5.09 28.91 33.06
CA LEU A 143 6.19 29.21 32.15
C LEU A 143 7.48 29.42 32.95
N HIS A 144 8.57 28.82 32.52
CA HIS A 144 9.84 28.76 33.25
C HIS A 144 10.79 29.89 32.89
N GLU A 145 10.60 30.56 31.75
CA GLU A 145 11.44 31.64 31.26
C GLU A 145 10.72 32.99 31.44
N ASP A 146 11.46 34.08 31.44
CA ASP A 146 10.90 35.42 31.43
C ASP A 146 10.40 35.77 30.02
N HIS A 147 9.09 35.93 29.91
CA HIS A 147 8.42 36.32 28.65
C HIS A 147 7.76 37.68 28.79
N PRO A 148 7.71 38.48 27.69
CA PRO A 148 6.92 39.70 27.66
C PRO A 148 5.45 39.44 27.92
N LEU A 149 4.82 40.27 28.79
CA LEU A 149 3.41 40.15 29.04
C LEU A 149 2.59 40.50 27.78
N GLY A 150 1.59 39.66 27.50
CA GLY A 150 0.79 39.76 26.27
C GLY A 150 1.39 39.13 25.04
N GLN A 151 2.60 38.53 25.14
CA GLN A 151 3.16 37.73 24.04
C GLN A 151 2.25 36.54 23.77
N SER A 152 2.14 36.14 22.49
CA SER A 152 1.36 34.95 22.16
C SER A 152 1.96 33.70 22.81
N ILE A 153 1.11 32.76 23.20
CA ILE A 153 1.59 31.52 23.82
C ILE A 153 2.42 30.69 22.85
N GLN A 154 2.09 30.71 21.55
CA GLN A 154 2.83 30.01 20.52
C GLN A 154 4.30 30.47 20.47
N GLU A 155 4.50 31.78 20.47
CA GLU A 155 5.85 32.34 20.52
C GLU A 155 6.56 32.03 21.84
N ALA A 156 5.84 32.11 22.98
CA ALA A 156 6.41 31.88 24.29
C ALA A 156 6.89 30.44 24.50
N VAL A 157 6.18 29.45 23.93
CA VAL A 157 6.60 28.05 24.00
C VAL A 157 7.45 27.63 22.80
N GLY A 158 7.71 28.57 21.86
CA GLY A 158 8.53 28.31 20.67
C GLY A 158 7.87 27.40 19.62
N MET A 159 6.54 27.41 19.54
CA MET A 159 5.75 26.65 18.60
C MET A 159 4.91 27.55 17.68
N ASP A 160 5.55 28.53 17.08
CA ASP A 160 4.96 29.54 16.18
C ASP A 160 5.38 29.36 14.73
N ASP A 161 5.99 28.22 14.40
CA ASP A 161 6.46 27.97 13.05
C ASP A 161 5.34 27.39 12.14
N ILE A 162 5.54 27.53 10.83
CA ILE A 162 4.74 26.88 9.79
C ILE A 162 5.59 25.74 9.24
N VAL A 163 5.09 24.52 9.24
CA VAL A 163 5.78 23.35 8.75
C VAL A 163 5.10 22.83 7.50
N PHE A 164 5.82 22.82 6.38
CA PHE A 164 5.36 22.22 5.12
C PHE A 164 5.68 20.73 5.12
N ASP A 165 4.72 19.90 4.70
CA ASP A 165 4.95 18.47 4.50
C ASP A 165 5.13 18.17 3.01
N ILE A 166 6.38 17.92 2.61
CA ILE A 166 6.80 17.72 1.22
C ILE A 166 6.99 16.23 0.96
N GLU A 167 6.28 15.69 -0.03
CA GLU A 167 6.48 14.33 -0.52
C GLU A 167 7.64 14.29 -1.51
N LEU A 168 8.60 13.40 -1.24
CA LEU A 168 9.81 13.27 -2.05
C LEU A 168 9.79 11.99 -2.87
N THR A 169 10.04 12.13 -4.16
CA THR A 169 10.25 10.99 -5.05
C THR A 169 11.52 10.21 -4.69
N PRO A 170 11.61 8.91 -5.01
CA PRO A 170 12.78 8.10 -4.66
C PRO A 170 14.09 8.58 -5.24
N ASN A 171 14.09 9.25 -6.40
CA ASN A 171 15.30 9.78 -7.06
C ASN A 171 15.87 11.02 -6.37
N ARG A 172 15.05 11.81 -5.65
CA ARG A 172 15.49 13.06 -5.03
C ARG A 172 16.01 12.86 -3.60
N ALA A 173 17.11 12.09 -3.46
CA ALA A 173 17.78 11.88 -2.19
C ALA A 173 18.32 13.17 -1.56
N ASP A 174 18.82 14.11 -2.38
CA ASP A 174 19.32 15.43 -1.98
C ASP A 174 18.28 16.24 -1.20
N CYS A 175 17.01 16.12 -1.56
CA CYS A 175 15.90 16.83 -0.94
C CYS A 175 15.46 16.23 0.42
N GLN A 176 16.08 15.14 0.89
CA GLN A 176 15.91 14.67 2.28
C GLN A 176 16.64 15.54 3.31
N SER A 177 17.00 16.76 2.95
CA SER A 177 17.68 17.75 3.77
C SER A 177 17.03 19.13 3.64
N ILE A 178 17.18 19.95 4.70
CA ILE A 178 16.77 21.36 4.64
C ILE A 178 17.49 22.08 3.51
N ILE A 179 18.81 21.91 3.40
CA ILE A 179 19.64 22.55 2.37
C ILE A 179 19.18 22.16 0.97
N GLY A 180 18.91 20.89 0.71
CA GLY A 180 18.42 20.42 -0.58
C GLY A 180 17.04 21.01 -0.93
N MET A 181 16.12 21.03 0.03
CA MET A 181 14.81 21.66 -0.16
C MET A 181 14.90 23.17 -0.32
N CYS A 182 15.79 23.84 0.40
CA CYS A 182 15.98 25.28 0.25
C CYS A 182 16.56 25.66 -1.12
N ARG A 183 17.40 24.82 -1.72
CA ARG A 183 17.89 25.01 -3.10
C ARG A 183 16.73 24.98 -4.09
N GLU A 184 15.85 24.00 -3.98
CA GLU A 184 14.65 23.89 -4.81
C GLU A 184 13.64 25.02 -4.54
N ALA A 185 13.44 25.38 -3.29
CA ALA A 185 12.59 26.50 -2.90
C ALA A 185 13.10 27.84 -3.48
N ALA A 186 14.40 28.09 -3.43
CA ALA A 186 14.99 29.28 -4.04
C ALA A 186 14.71 29.33 -5.56
N ALA A 187 14.91 28.22 -6.26
CA ALA A 187 14.60 28.11 -7.69
C ALA A 187 13.10 28.32 -7.97
N ALA A 188 12.22 27.74 -7.15
CA ALA A 188 10.77 27.92 -7.28
C ALA A 188 10.31 29.37 -7.07
N LEU A 189 10.96 30.08 -6.16
CA LEU A 189 10.71 31.49 -5.86
C LEU A 189 11.44 32.46 -6.80
N GLY A 190 12.28 31.95 -7.70
CA GLY A 190 13.11 32.75 -8.61
C GLY A 190 14.16 33.56 -7.86
N GLN A 191 14.67 33.05 -6.75
CA GLN A 191 15.67 33.69 -5.90
C GLN A 191 17.00 32.94 -5.95
N LYS A 192 18.01 33.54 -5.37
CA LYS A 192 19.31 32.89 -5.20
C LYS A 192 19.35 32.15 -3.88
N PHE A 193 19.74 30.88 -3.93
CA PHE A 193 20.04 30.08 -2.74
C PHE A 193 21.25 30.66 -2.00
N LYS A 194 21.11 30.83 -0.68
CA LYS A 194 22.21 31.24 0.21
C LYS A 194 22.95 29.99 0.67
N GLU A 195 24.06 29.69 0.02
CA GLU A 195 24.86 28.52 0.36
C GLU A 195 25.48 28.68 1.76
N PRO A 196 25.34 27.66 2.65
CA PRO A 196 25.92 27.72 3.98
C PRO A 196 27.43 27.73 3.92
N THR A 197 28.05 28.52 4.80
CA THR A 197 29.50 28.57 4.95
C THR A 197 29.87 27.99 6.29
N ILE A 198 30.59 26.84 6.29
CA ILE A 198 31.02 26.15 7.50
C ILE A 198 32.38 26.69 7.93
N ARG A 199 32.55 27.06 9.22
CA ARG A 199 33.83 27.42 9.80
C ARG A 199 34.65 26.18 10.06
N HIS A 200 35.84 26.08 9.51
CA HIS A 200 36.74 24.98 9.82
C HIS A 200 37.34 25.15 11.22
N ILE A 201 37.03 24.25 12.15
CA ILE A 201 37.59 24.22 13.51
C ILE A 201 38.76 23.26 13.56
N LYS A 202 39.94 23.79 13.71
CA LYS A 202 41.19 23.01 13.66
C LYS A 202 41.37 22.05 14.84
N GLY A 203 40.94 22.47 16.03
CA GLY A 203 41.17 21.74 17.27
C GLY A 203 42.59 21.77 17.80
N GLU A 204 42.85 21.09 18.94
CA GLU A 204 44.15 20.96 19.58
C GLU A 204 44.55 19.49 19.76
N GLY A 205 45.85 19.18 19.75
CA GLY A 205 46.36 17.82 19.88
C GLY A 205 46.29 17.02 18.57
N ASP A 206 46.34 15.67 18.67
CA ASP A 206 46.26 14.74 17.55
C ASP A 206 45.19 13.68 17.82
N ILE A 207 44.25 13.51 16.89
CA ILE A 207 43.16 12.52 16.99
C ILE A 207 43.69 11.09 17.11
N HIS A 208 44.87 10.80 16.55
CA HIS A 208 45.46 9.45 16.59
C HIS A 208 45.93 9.04 17.99
N ASP A 209 46.05 9.98 18.95
CA ASP A 209 46.27 9.68 20.37
C ASP A 209 44.99 9.14 21.07
N TYR A 210 43.82 9.32 20.47
CA TYR A 210 42.51 9.00 21.04
C TYR A 210 41.76 7.89 20.29
N ALA A 211 41.88 7.83 18.95
CA ALA A 211 41.07 6.92 18.15
C ALA A 211 41.78 6.43 16.90
N SER A 212 41.34 5.27 16.44
CA SER A 212 41.70 4.71 15.13
C SER A 212 40.49 4.09 14.46
N VAL A 213 40.47 4.05 13.12
CA VAL A 213 39.37 3.48 12.36
C VAL A 213 39.93 2.53 11.31
N THR A 214 39.34 1.33 11.23
CA THR A 214 39.59 0.36 10.17
C THR A 214 38.29 -0.01 9.48
N VAL A 215 38.23 0.08 8.15
CA VAL A 215 37.09 -0.36 7.35
C VAL A 215 37.45 -1.65 6.63
N GLU A 216 36.91 -2.79 7.07
CA GLU A 216 37.20 -4.09 6.47
C GLU A 216 36.45 -4.31 5.15
N ASN A 217 35.23 -3.80 5.06
CA ASN A 217 34.37 -3.92 3.86
C ASN A 217 34.16 -2.55 3.20
N THR A 218 35.09 -2.17 2.36
CA THR A 218 35.07 -0.87 1.66
C THR A 218 34.03 -0.79 0.54
N GLU A 219 33.47 -1.91 0.07
CA GLU A 219 32.36 -1.89 -0.89
C GLU A 219 31.05 -1.48 -0.21
N LEU A 220 30.81 -1.93 1.02
CA LEU A 220 29.59 -1.60 1.76
C LEU A 220 29.70 -0.30 2.55
N CYS A 221 30.92 0.10 2.96
CA CYS A 221 31.24 1.38 3.57
C CYS A 221 32.34 2.09 2.76
N PRO A 222 32.00 2.80 1.70
CA PRO A 222 32.99 3.45 0.83
C PRO A 222 33.69 4.65 1.50
N ARG A 223 33.12 5.26 2.52
CA ARG A 223 33.78 6.31 3.31
C ARG A 223 33.37 6.30 4.76
N TYR A 224 34.31 6.51 5.66
CA TYR A 224 34.09 6.67 7.09
C TYR A 224 34.95 7.80 7.62
N ILE A 225 34.32 8.79 8.25
CA ILE A 225 34.98 9.95 8.84
C ILE A 225 34.75 9.94 10.34
N ALA A 226 35.77 10.27 11.10
CA ALA A 226 35.67 10.40 12.55
C ALA A 226 36.40 11.65 13.06
N ARG A 227 35.81 12.31 14.06
CA ARG A 227 36.35 13.38 14.84
C ARG A 227 36.18 13.10 16.33
N VAL A 228 37.08 13.57 17.16
CA VAL A 228 37.04 13.40 18.63
C VAL A 228 36.83 14.71 19.31
N VAL A 229 35.93 14.72 20.28
CA VAL A 229 35.69 15.83 21.21
C VAL A 229 35.85 15.33 22.64
N THR A 230 36.65 16.05 23.46
CA THR A 230 36.89 15.73 24.87
C THR A 230 36.36 16.83 25.79
N ASP A 231 36.48 16.61 27.09
CA ASP A 231 36.01 17.56 28.10
C ASP A 231 34.55 18.02 27.85
N LEU A 232 33.70 17.05 27.53
CA LEU A 232 32.30 17.29 27.17
C LEU A 232 31.52 17.92 28.34
N ASN A 233 30.73 18.94 28.01
CA ASN A 233 29.71 19.53 28.86
C ASN A 233 28.33 19.08 28.33
N ILE A 234 27.78 17.99 28.87
CA ILE A 234 26.49 17.46 28.43
C ILE A 234 25.37 18.26 29.12
N GLU A 235 24.57 18.96 28.33
CA GLU A 235 23.47 19.80 28.79
C GLU A 235 22.32 19.79 27.73
N PRO A 236 21.11 20.27 28.07
CA PRO A 236 20.07 20.48 27.08
C PRO A 236 20.54 21.40 25.96
N SER A 237 20.16 21.11 24.73
CA SER A 237 20.43 21.97 23.57
C SER A 237 19.78 23.35 23.72
N PRO A 238 20.29 24.40 23.07
CA PRO A 238 19.66 25.72 23.14
C PRO A 238 18.26 25.70 22.53
N ALA A 239 17.40 26.59 22.98
CA ALA A 239 15.98 26.64 22.61
C ALA A 239 15.77 26.67 21.07
N TRP A 240 16.59 27.41 20.33
CA TRP A 240 16.49 27.48 18.86
C TRP A 240 16.71 26.12 18.17
N MET A 241 17.67 25.31 18.67
CA MET A 241 17.95 23.97 18.13
C MET A 241 16.81 23.00 18.49
N GLN A 242 16.36 23.01 19.74
CA GLN A 242 15.24 22.20 20.19
C GLN A 242 13.94 22.51 19.40
N LYS A 243 13.66 23.81 19.15
CA LYS A 243 12.54 24.25 18.32
C LYS A 243 12.58 23.63 16.92
N ARG A 244 13.71 23.71 16.23
CA ARG A 244 13.88 23.18 14.87
C ARG A 244 13.76 21.66 14.82
N LEU A 245 14.33 20.96 15.81
CA LEU A 245 14.22 19.51 15.91
C LEU A 245 12.76 19.08 16.13
N ARG A 246 12.03 19.73 17.05
CA ARG A 246 10.60 19.47 17.29
C ARG A 246 9.76 19.70 16.03
N ALA A 247 9.98 20.81 15.33
CA ALA A 247 9.25 21.15 14.11
C ALA A 247 9.37 20.08 13.00
N VAL A 248 10.48 19.35 12.94
CA VAL A 248 10.64 18.20 12.03
C VAL A 248 10.25 16.85 12.65
N GLY A 249 9.71 16.86 13.88
CA GLY A 249 9.22 15.66 14.58
C GLY A 249 10.30 14.88 15.33
N MET A 250 11.47 15.48 15.59
CA MET A 250 12.54 14.86 16.38
C MET A 250 12.50 15.35 17.81
N ARG A 251 12.61 14.41 18.76
CA ARG A 251 12.66 14.73 20.19
C ARG A 251 14.08 15.18 20.59
N PRO A 252 14.27 16.39 21.15
CA PRO A 252 15.53 16.79 21.72
C PRO A 252 15.96 15.91 22.90
N ILE A 253 17.24 15.60 23.01
CA ILE A 253 17.79 14.70 24.05
C ILE A 253 18.86 15.43 24.87
N ASN A 254 20.00 15.76 24.25
CA ASN A 254 21.07 16.57 24.80
C ASN A 254 21.88 17.19 23.67
N ASN A 255 22.69 18.16 23.97
CA ASN A 255 23.45 18.96 22.98
C ASN A 255 24.27 18.09 22.00
N ILE A 256 24.91 17.01 22.43
CA ILE A 256 25.73 16.16 21.55
C ILE A 256 24.87 15.34 20.59
N VAL A 257 23.83 14.67 21.10
CA VAL A 257 22.91 13.87 20.28
C VAL A 257 22.10 14.78 19.35
N ASP A 258 21.69 15.94 19.85
CA ASP A 258 20.91 16.91 19.07
C ASP A 258 21.72 17.54 17.94
N ILE A 259 23.04 17.75 18.12
CA ILE A 259 23.97 18.14 17.04
C ILE A 259 23.92 17.10 15.91
N THR A 260 24.01 15.79 16.21
CA THR A 260 23.97 14.75 15.19
C THR A 260 22.62 14.73 14.45
N ASN A 261 21.51 14.88 15.19
CA ASN A 261 20.15 14.95 14.63
C ASN A 261 19.95 16.23 13.80
N TYR A 262 20.47 17.35 14.27
CA TYR A 262 20.38 18.62 13.55
C TYR A 262 21.09 18.56 12.19
N VAL A 263 22.32 18.03 12.15
CA VAL A 263 23.08 17.85 10.91
C VAL A 263 22.42 16.83 9.99
N LEU A 264 21.85 15.74 10.54
CA LEU A 264 21.07 14.78 9.77
C LEU A 264 19.92 15.46 9.01
N VAL A 265 19.24 16.40 9.63
CA VAL A 265 18.11 17.13 9.00
C VAL A 265 18.63 18.25 8.09
N GLU A 266 19.63 19.03 8.52
CA GLU A 266 20.15 20.16 7.77
C GLU A 266 20.84 19.73 6.47
N TYR A 267 21.76 18.75 6.54
CA TYR A 267 22.56 18.24 5.43
C TYR A 267 22.05 16.94 4.80
N GLY A 268 21.09 16.28 5.43
CA GLY A 268 20.60 14.96 4.96
C GLY A 268 21.58 13.82 5.20
N HIS A 269 22.61 14.04 6.01
CA HIS A 269 23.66 13.07 6.28
C HIS A 269 23.52 12.51 7.70
N PRO A 270 23.18 11.21 7.86
CA PRO A 270 23.10 10.62 9.20
C PRO A 270 24.46 10.57 9.88
N MET A 271 24.50 10.99 11.13
CA MET A 271 25.66 10.97 11.98
C MET A 271 25.39 10.17 13.24
N HIS A 272 26.46 9.72 13.89
CA HIS A 272 26.40 9.11 15.22
C HIS A 272 27.50 9.66 16.12
N ALA A 273 27.26 9.58 17.43
CA ALA A 273 28.23 9.96 18.46
C ALA A 273 28.37 8.79 19.44
N PHE A 274 29.57 8.26 19.57
CA PHE A 274 29.89 7.17 20.50
C PHE A 274 30.54 7.73 21.76
N ASP A 275 30.16 7.22 22.94
CA ASP A 275 30.97 7.42 24.16
C ASP A 275 32.32 6.71 23.96
N LEU A 276 33.38 7.49 23.85
CA LEU A 276 34.72 6.98 23.55
C LEU A 276 35.25 6.02 24.63
N ALA A 277 34.79 6.18 25.89
CA ALA A 277 35.15 5.25 26.96
C ALA A 277 34.54 3.86 26.81
N CYS A 278 33.46 3.74 26.03
CA CYS A 278 32.78 2.49 25.74
C CYS A 278 33.31 1.78 24.51
N VAL A 279 34.20 2.40 23.74
CA VAL A 279 34.87 1.86 22.56
C VAL A 279 36.26 1.36 22.98
N LYS A 280 36.49 0.07 22.86
CA LYS A 280 37.76 -0.57 23.29
C LYS A 280 38.98 0.04 22.61
N ASP A 281 39.89 0.57 23.40
CA ASP A 281 41.14 1.23 22.96
C ASP A 281 40.93 2.35 21.91
N GLY A 282 39.71 2.96 21.88
CA GLY A 282 39.35 3.96 20.89
C GLY A 282 39.34 3.44 19.45
N ASN A 283 39.30 2.14 19.25
CA ASN A 283 39.44 1.53 17.93
C ASN A 283 38.08 1.14 17.34
N ILE A 284 37.66 1.78 16.26
CA ILE A 284 36.47 1.44 15.48
C ILE A 284 36.85 0.49 14.34
N VAL A 285 36.11 -0.61 14.22
CA VAL A 285 36.24 -1.58 13.14
C VAL A 285 34.89 -1.70 12.42
N VAL A 286 34.82 -1.20 11.20
CA VAL A 286 33.62 -1.32 10.35
C VAL A 286 33.72 -2.65 9.58
N ARG A 287 32.93 -3.62 9.97
CA ARG A 287 32.99 -4.99 9.47
C ARG A 287 31.63 -5.63 9.25
N ASN A 288 31.58 -6.73 8.55
CA ASN A 288 30.40 -7.58 8.57
C ASN A 288 30.18 -8.24 9.94
N ALA A 289 28.93 -8.50 10.29
CA ALA A 289 28.59 -9.22 11.50
C ALA A 289 29.14 -10.66 11.49
N TYR A 290 29.39 -11.21 12.65
CA TYR A 290 29.74 -12.64 12.79
C TYR A 290 28.46 -13.48 12.85
N GLU A 291 28.62 -14.79 12.62
CA GLU A 291 27.52 -15.75 12.77
C GLU A 291 27.00 -15.75 14.23
N ASN A 292 25.67 -15.62 14.39
CA ASN A 292 25.00 -15.57 15.69
C ASN A 292 25.40 -14.40 16.60
N GLU A 293 25.92 -13.31 16.07
CA GLU A 293 26.21 -12.09 16.81
C GLU A 293 24.90 -11.38 17.19
N ILE A 294 24.85 -10.82 18.41
CA ILE A 294 23.71 -10.09 18.94
C ILE A 294 24.16 -8.67 19.29
N VAL A 295 23.40 -7.69 18.83
CA VAL A 295 23.59 -6.27 19.14
C VAL A 295 22.35 -5.76 19.87
N THR A 296 22.53 -5.18 21.06
CA THR A 296 21.46 -4.44 21.74
C THR A 296 21.47 -3.01 21.25
N THR A 297 20.40 -2.58 20.59
CA THR A 297 20.26 -1.25 20.00
C THR A 297 19.73 -0.22 21.00
N LEU A 298 19.83 1.08 20.67
CA LEU A 298 19.40 2.21 21.54
C LEU A 298 17.94 2.12 22.01
N ASP A 299 17.07 1.41 21.31
CA ASP A 299 15.67 1.13 21.72
C ASP A 299 15.56 0.00 22.76
N GLY A 300 16.69 -0.50 23.28
CA GLY A 300 16.76 -1.56 24.30
C GLY A 300 16.46 -2.97 23.77
N LYS A 301 16.37 -3.18 22.46
CA LYS A 301 16.06 -4.49 21.88
C LYS A 301 17.32 -5.23 21.45
N GLU A 302 17.37 -6.51 21.78
CA GLU A 302 18.38 -7.42 21.27
C GLU A 302 18.03 -7.84 19.83
N ARG A 303 18.99 -7.68 18.93
CA ARG A 303 18.84 -8.01 17.51
C ARG A 303 19.89 -9.02 17.08
N ALA A 304 19.44 -10.18 16.63
CA ALA A 304 20.32 -11.16 16.00
C ALA A 304 20.69 -10.65 14.61
N VAL A 305 21.96 -10.50 14.36
CA VAL A 305 22.50 -10.04 13.09
C VAL A 305 23.14 -11.20 12.31
N THR A 306 23.21 -11.06 10.99
CA THR A 306 23.71 -12.09 10.07
C THR A 306 24.93 -11.57 9.31
N PRO A 307 25.83 -12.43 8.77
CA PRO A 307 27.08 -12.02 8.14
C PRO A 307 26.95 -11.12 6.91
N ASP A 308 25.77 -10.95 6.35
CA ASP A 308 25.49 -10.00 5.28
C ASP A 308 25.12 -8.60 5.80
N MET A 309 24.98 -8.43 7.11
CA MET A 309 24.78 -7.14 7.77
C MET A 309 26.10 -6.53 8.19
N MET A 310 26.20 -5.22 8.12
CA MET A 310 27.40 -4.49 8.53
C MET A 310 27.23 -3.89 9.93
N LEU A 311 28.29 -3.99 10.71
CA LEU A 311 28.36 -3.41 12.06
C LEU A 311 29.44 -2.35 12.14
N ILE A 312 29.18 -1.36 12.98
CA ILE A 312 30.24 -0.59 13.62
C ILE A 312 30.58 -1.36 14.89
N ALA A 313 31.85 -1.75 15.01
CA ALA A 313 32.33 -2.57 16.10
C ALA A 313 33.58 -1.96 16.72
N ASP A 314 33.93 -2.40 17.91
CA ASP A 314 35.28 -2.32 18.46
C ASP A 314 35.96 -3.70 18.32
N PRO A 315 37.23 -3.90 18.76
CA PRO A 315 37.90 -5.20 18.68
C PRO A 315 37.20 -6.36 19.43
N GLU A 316 36.27 -6.06 20.34
CA GLU A 316 35.64 -7.06 21.21
C GLU A 316 34.15 -7.28 20.87
N LYS A 317 33.42 -6.22 20.43
CA LYS A 317 31.94 -6.25 20.30
C LYS A 317 31.41 -5.30 19.23
N GLY A 318 30.17 -5.52 18.76
CA GLY A 318 29.40 -4.56 17.98
C GLY A 318 28.96 -3.39 18.87
N VAL A 319 29.13 -2.16 18.38
CA VAL A 319 28.71 -0.90 19.04
C VAL A 319 27.59 -0.21 18.26
N GLY A 320 27.17 -0.76 17.11
CA GLY A 320 26.06 -0.27 16.32
C GLY A 320 25.83 -1.12 15.08
N ILE A 321 24.59 -1.08 14.56
CA ILE A 321 24.24 -1.63 13.26
C ILE A 321 24.41 -0.51 12.24
N ALA A 322 25.40 -0.64 11.37
CA ALA A 322 25.85 0.39 10.44
C ALA A 322 24.68 0.98 9.63
N GLY A 323 24.50 2.29 9.69
CA GLY A 323 23.47 3.02 8.97
C GLY A 323 22.01 2.74 9.40
N VAL A 324 21.80 1.96 10.46
CA VAL A 324 20.46 1.64 10.98
C VAL A 324 20.25 2.21 12.37
N MET A 325 21.01 1.75 13.37
CA MET A 325 20.85 2.23 14.76
C MET A 325 22.10 1.95 15.60
N GLY A 326 22.49 2.93 16.41
CA GLY A 326 23.57 2.79 17.38
C GLY A 326 23.28 1.73 18.45
N GLY A 327 24.35 1.25 19.08
CA GLY A 327 24.27 0.30 20.19
C GLY A 327 24.03 1.01 21.53
N LEU A 328 23.21 0.41 22.38
CA LEU A 328 22.97 0.88 23.75
C LEU A 328 24.27 0.92 24.58
N ASN A 329 25.21 0.06 24.27
CA ASN A 329 26.47 -0.10 24.97
C ASN A 329 27.52 0.99 24.71
N SER A 330 27.20 1.98 23.86
CA SER A 330 28.05 3.10 23.52
C SER A 330 27.30 4.43 23.47
N GLU A 331 26.12 4.47 24.11
CA GLU A 331 25.24 5.64 24.17
C GLU A 331 25.90 6.82 24.90
N ILE A 332 25.64 8.03 24.41
CA ILE A 332 26.01 9.28 25.11
C ILE A 332 25.12 9.49 26.32
N THR A 333 25.73 9.57 27.48
CA THR A 333 25.07 9.80 28.77
C THR A 333 25.54 11.10 29.43
N ALA A 334 24.90 11.51 30.52
CA ALA A 334 25.35 12.67 31.28
C ALA A 334 26.79 12.55 31.84
N ASP A 335 27.29 11.31 31.98
CA ASP A 335 28.61 11.03 32.49
C ASP A 335 29.71 10.93 31.44
N THR A 336 29.34 10.98 30.14
CA THR A 336 30.28 10.91 29.02
C THR A 336 31.23 12.09 29.02
N LYS A 337 32.53 11.82 28.91
CA LYS A 337 33.61 12.82 28.95
C LYS A 337 34.28 13.08 27.60
N ALA A 338 34.20 12.11 26.70
CA ALA A 338 34.76 12.20 25.36
C ALA A 338 33.86 11.44 24.38
N THR A 339 33.67 11.99 23.19
CA THR A 339 32.90 11.37 22.12
C THR A 339 33.73 11.26 20.85
N LEU A 340 33.42 10.20 20.09
CA LEU A 340 33.83 10.06 18.71
C LEU A 340 32.58 10.28 17.85
N PHE A 341 32.58 11.35 17.03
CA PHE A 341 31.58 11.58 16.01
C PHE A 341 31.90 10.73 14.79
N GLU A 342 30.86 10.21 14.17
CA GLU A 342 30.86 9.40 12.95
C GLU A 342 30.03 10.10 11.87
N ALA A 343 30.62 10.28 10.70
CA ALA A 343 29.91 10.55 9.47
C ALA A 343 30.38 9.55 8.41
N ALA A 344 29.49 8.67 7.95
CA ALA A 344 29.86 7.58 7.05
C ALA A 344 28.92 7.51 5.84
N ALA A 345 29.39 6.92 4.75
CA ALA A 345 28.58 6.56 3.61
C ALA A 345 28.44 5.03 3.57
N PHE A 346 27.21 4.54 3.46
CA PHE A 346 26.90 3.12 3.38
C PHE A 346 26.13 2.79 2.11
N LYS A 347 26.36 1.60 1.56
CA LYS A 347 25.66 1.14 0.37
C LYS A 347 24.16 0.93 0.65
N GLY A 348 23.29 1.71 0.02
CA GLY A 348 21.86 1.75 0.30
C GLY A 348 21.15 0.40 0.15
N SER A 349 21.59 -0.46 -0.80
CA SER A 349 21.04 -1.81 -0.98
C SER A 349 21.31 -2.72 0.23
N SER A 350 22.48 -2.58 0.88
CA SER A 350 22.82 -3.33 2.10
C SER A 350 21.96 -2.86 3.29
N ILE A 351 21.81 -1.54 3.46
CA ILE A 351 20.94 -0.99 4.52
C ILE A 351 19.49 -1.42 4.33
N ARG A 352 19.00 -1.39 3.08
CA ARG A 352 17.64 -1.90 2.76
C ARG A 352 17.46 -3.37 3.11
N ALA A 353 18.43 -4.22 2.79
CA ALA A 353 18.39 -5.64 3.14
C ALA A 353 18.39 -5.84 4.66
N THR A 354 19.24 -5.12 5.38
CA THR A 354 19.34 -5.15 6.85
C THR A 354 18.04 -4.72 7.52
N THR A 355 17.49 -3.56 7.16
CA THR A 355 16.23 -3.04 7.72
C THR A 355 15.05 -3.97 7.46
N ARG A 356 14.99 -4.59 6.28
CA ARG A 356 13.94 -5.54 5.93
C ARG A 356 14.01 -6.81 6.77
N LYS A 357 15.21 -7.36 6.99
CA LYS A 357 15.40 -8.55 7.83
C LYS A 357 15.10 -8.27 9.31
N LEU A 358 15.50 -7.11 9.80
CA LEU A 358 15.29 -6.71 11.19
C LEU A 358 13.89 -6.13 11.44
N HIS A 359 13.07 -5.95 10.39
CA HIS A 359 11.77 -5.26 10.44
C HIS A 359 11.87 -3.91 11.17
N HIS A 360 12.93 -3.16 10.89
CA HIS A 360 13.21 -1.91 11.58
C HIS A 360 13.79 -0.86 10.63
N VAL A 361 13.03 0.21 10.41
CA VAL A 361 13.43 1.35 9.57
C VAL A 361 13.56 2.58 10.47
N THR A 362 14.66 3.31 10.34
CA THR A 362 14.95 4.55 11.05
C THR A 362 15.11 5.71 10.06
N ASP A 363 15.09 6.96 10.56
CA ASP A 363 15.34 8.16 9.75
C ASP A 363 16.71 8.13 9.07
N ALA A 364 17.72 7.60 9.75
CA ALA A 364 19.05 7.37 9.18
C ALA A 364 19.01 6.34 8.04
N ALA A 365 18.40 5.18 8.31
CA ALA A 365 18.29 4.12 7.32
C ALA A 365 17.50 4.56 6.08
N ALA A 366 16.43 5.33 6.25
CA ALA A 366 15.63 5.86 5.15
C ALA A 366 16.48 6.74 4.20
N ARG A 367 17.40 7.54 4.75
CA ARG A 367 18.32 8.35 3.95
C ARG A 367 19.37 7.50 3.23
N PHE A 368 20.04 6.61 3.94
CA PHE A 368 21.03 5.70 3.32
C PHE A 368 20.42 4.83 2.21
N ILE A 369 19.17 4.36 2.38
CA ILE A 369 18.46 3.54 1.38
C ILE A 369 18.21 4.32 0.09
N LYS A 370 17.92 5.62 0.17
CA LYS A 370 17.75 6.48 -1.01
C LYS A 370 19.07 6.93 -1.63
N GLY A 371 20.14 6.91 -0.88
CA GLY A 371 21.48 7.32 -1.27
C GLY A 371 21.98 8.50 -0.45
N VAL A 372 23.06 8.28 0.28
CA VAL A 372 23.83 9.33 0.96
C VAL A 372 25.21 9.36 0.36
N GLU A 373 25.60 10.51 -0.08
CA GLU A 373 26.79 10.72 -0.85
C GLU A 373 28.06 10.78 0.02
N ALA A 374 29.12 10.16 -0.46
CA ALA A 374 30.37 10.10 0.28
C ALA A 374 31.04 11.47 0.51
N VAL A 375 30.84 12.43 -0.41
CA VAL A 375 31.40 13.81 -0.25
C VAL A 375 30.72 14.53 0.90
N ASN A 376 29.39 14.36 1.04
CA ASN A 376 28.61 15.03 2.06
C ASN A 376 29.02 14.65 3.51
N ALA A 377 29.65 13.49 3.70
CA ALA A 377 30.14 13.05 5.01
C ALA A 377 31.12 14.07 5.63
N MET A 378 32.02 14.66 4.82
CA MET A 378 32.95 15.68 5.32
C MET A 378 32.24 16.97 5.69
N LEU A 379 31.25 17.41 4.90
CA LEU A 379 30.49 18.63 5.19
C LEU A 379 29.66 18.44 6.47
N ALA A 380 29.06 17.30 6.65
CA ALA A 380 28.31 16.96 7.87
C ALA A 380 29.20 16.95 9.11
N GLU A 381 30.37 16.33 9.01
CA GLU A 381 31.32 16.27 10.11
C GLU A 381 31.84 17.67 10.49
N GLU A 382 32.24 18.48 9.52
CA GLU A 382 32.69 19.86 9.75
C GLU A 382 31.57 20.72 10.38
N ARG A 383 30.32 20.55 9.94
CA ARG A 383 29.16 21.25 10.53
C ARG A 383 28.88 20.81 11.97
N ALA A 384 28.99 19.53 12.27
CA ALA A 384 28.84 19.03 13.63
C ALA A 384 29.90 19.61 14.56
N ILE A 385 31.16 19.65 14.12
CA ILE A 385 32.27 20.21 14.89
C ILE A 385 32.13 21.75 15.04
N GLU A 386 31.64 22.45 14.04
CA GLU A 386 31.27 23.86 14.15
C GLU A 386 30.22 24.10 15.24
N LEU A 387 29.16 23.27 15.28
CA LEU A 387 28.12 23.34 16.30
C LEU A 387 28.66 23.02 17.69
N VAL A 388 29.57 22.05 17.82
CA VAL A 388 30.24 21.76 19.11
C VAL A 388 30.97 23.02 19.62
N ASP A 389 31.68 23.74 18.74
CA ASP A 389 32.41 24.99 19.10
C ASP A 389 31.42 26.12 19.44
N GLU A 390 30.37 26.31 18.64
CA GLU A 390 29.33 27.32 18.89
C GLU A 390 28.59 27.13 20.21
N LEU A 391 28.29 25.89 20.56
CA LEU A 391 27.57 25.54 21.79
C LEU A 391 28.52 25.38 22.98
N HIS A 392 29.84 25.52 22.81
CA HIS A 392 30.81 25.22 23.83
C HIS A 392 30.63 23.84 24.48
N ALA A 393 30.18 22.85 23.67
CA ALA A 393 29.80 21.52 24.14
C ALA A 393 30.98 20.61 24.53
N GLY A 394 32.21 21.02 24.17
CA GLY A 394 33.42 20.27 24.49
C GLY A 394 34.67 20.87 23.81
N LYS A 395 35.81 20.20 24.00
CA LYS A 395 37.08 20.57 23.39
C LYS A 395 37.36 19.71 22.17
N VAL A 396 37.42 20.33 21.00
CA VAL A 396 37.70 19.66 19.74
C VAL A 396 39.18 19.21 19.67
N ILE A 397 39.41 17.94 19.38
CA ILE A 397 40.76 17.40 19.15
C ILE A 397 41.17 17.62 17.68
N GLY A 398 42.42 17.99 17.47
CA GLY A 398 42.96 18.27 16.16
C GLY A 398 43.09 17.03 15.27
N GLY A 399 42.90 17.21 13.98
CA GLY A 399 42.94 16.15 13.00
C GLY A 399 41.57 15.54 12.69
N THR A 400 41.52 14.77 11.60
CA THR A 400 40.32 14.01 11.14
C THR A 400 40.80 12.65 10.67
N ILE A 401 40.13 11.60 11.10
CA ILE A 401 40.34 10.28 10.49
C ILE A 401 39.38 10.18 9.31
N ASP A 402 39.87 10.03 8.12
CA ASP A 402 39.11 9.89 6.87
C ASP A 402 39.57 8.66 6.10
N VAL A 403 38.79 7.60 6.17
CA VAL A 403 39.01 6.38 5.39
C VAL A 403 38.11 6.44 4.15
N CYS A 404 38.66 6.89 3.02
CA CYS A 404 37.93 7.11 1.77
C CYS A 404 38.35 6.14 0.68
N ASN A 405 37.40 5.30 0.25
CA ASN A 405 37.52 4.39 -0.89
C ASN A 405 36.47 4.70 -1.97
N ALA A 406 35.69 5.77 -1.77
CA ALA A 406 34.73 6.25 -2.77
C ALA A 406 35.43 7.04 -3.87
N ASP A 407 34.88 7.00 -5.08
CA ASP A 407 35.18 8.01 -6.07
C ASP A 407 34.41 9.30 -5.69
N ILE A 408 35.15 10.31 -5.30
CA ILE A 408 34.62 11.63 -4.92
C ILE A 408 34.89 12.69 -5.99
N SER A 409 35.20 12.27 -7.22
CA SER A 409 35.39 13.18 -8.35
C SER A 409 34.04 13.65 -8.89
N GLU A 410 33.96 14.93 -9.26
CA GLU A 410 32.80 15.41 -10.02
C GLU A 410 32.83 14.80 -11.43
N HIS A 411 31.67 14.39 -11.93
CA HIS A 411 31.53 13.90 -13.29
C HIS A 411 30.82 14.91 -14.19
N THR A 412 31.06 14.81 -15.50
CA THR A 412 30.48 15.72 -16.49
C THR A 412 29.78 14.90 -17.55
N VAL A 413 28.51 15.18 -17.79
CA VAL A 413 27.72 14.53 -18.83
C VAL A 413 27.60 15.47 -20.06
N TYR A 414 27.51 14.91 -21.24
CA TYR A 414 27.34 15.62 -22.51
C TYR A 414 26.05 15.18 -23.18
N THR A 415 25.03 16.02 -23.12
CA THR A 415 23.71 15.76 -23.68
C THR A 415 23.44 16.59 -24.96
N ASP A 416 22.72 16.05 -25.90
CA ASP A 416 22.39 16.71 -27.16
C ASP A 416 21.17 17.64 -26.97
N ILE A 417 21.35 18.94 -27.24
CA ILE A 417 20.31 19.96 -27.09
C ILE A 417 19.08 19.65 -27.95
N ALA A 418 19.29 19.17 -29.20
CA ALA A 418 18.17 18.80 -30.06
C ALA A 418 17.45 17.53 -29.57
N HIS A 419 18.18 16.63 -28.89
CA HIS A 419 17.59 15.46 -28.26
C HIS A 419 16.68 15.84 -27.08
N ILE A 420 17.15 16.70 -26.18
CA ILE A 420 16.32 17.22 -25.08
C ILE A 420 15.04 17.87 -25.64
N ASN A 421 15.18 18.77 -26.61
CA ASN A 421 14.05 19.44 -27.23
C ASN A 421 13.06 18.44 -27.90
N ARG A 422 13.57 17.36 -28.48
CA ARG A 422 12.74 16.29 -29.05
C ARG A 422 11.98 15.51 -27.98
N ILE A 423 12.64 15.20 -26.85
CA ILE A 423 11.98 14.53 -25.69
C ILE A 423 10.84 15.41 -25.17
N LEU A 424 11.11 16.71 -24.99
CA LEU A 424 10.18 17.66 -24.40
C LEU A 424 9.18 18.26 -25.39
N HIS A 425 9.36 18.02 -26.68
CA HIS A 425 8.61 18.66 -27.75
C HIS A 425 8.64 20.19 -27.65
N THR A 426 9.85 20.75 -27.47
CA THR A 426 10.13 22.18 -27.28
C THR A 426 11.20 22.68 -28.24
N GLU A 427 11.47 23.99 -28.21
CA GLU A 427 12.54 24.67 -28.96
C GLU A 427 13.35 25.57 -28.00
N ILE A 428 13.77 25.05 -26.84
CA ILE A 428 14.50 25.79 -25.83
C ILE A 428 15.97 25.93 -26.29
N ALA A 429 16.52 27.13 -26.22
CA ALA A 429 17.93 27.34 -26.53
C ALA A 429 18.83 26.73 -25.44
N GLY A 430 20.00 26.22 -25.83
CA GLY A 430 20.94 25.60 -24.88
C GLY A 430 21.41 26.56 -23.78
N GLU A 431 21.57 27.85 -24.09
CA GLU A 431 21.92 28.90 -23.11
C GLU A 431 20.81 29.10 -22.06
N ASP A 432 19.57 28.92 -22.46
CA ASP A 432 18.45 29.04 -21.52
C ASP A 432 18.30 27.77 -20.67
N MET A 433 18.59 26.58 -21.23
CA MET A 433 18.71 25.34 -20.45
C MET A 433 19.80 25.48 -19.37
N ALA A 434 20.99 25.99 -19.75
CA ALA A 434 22.10 26.22 -18.83
C ALA A 434 21.71 27.19 -17.71
N LYS A 435 21.01 28.30 -18.02
CA LYS A 435 20.53 29.25 -17.01
C LYS A 435 19.53 28.62 -16.05
N MET A 436 18.62 27.78 -16.54
CA MET A 436 17.66 27.08 -15.71
C MET A 436 18.39 26.13 -14.75
N LEU A 437 19.27 25.29 -15.25
CA LEU A 437 20.06 24.35 -14.43
C LEU A 437 20.88 25.07 -13.34
N ALA A 438 21.44 26.24 -13.67
CA ALA A 438 22.17 27.05 -12.70
C ALA A 438 21.32 27.52 -11.51
N THR A 439 19.98 27.61 -11.64
CA THR A 439 19.10 27.98 -10.52
C THR A 439 19.05 26.93 -9.42
N ILE A 440 19.41 25.69 -9.74
CA ILE A 440 19.50 24.56 -8.80
C ILE A 440 20.93 24.09 -8.55
N ASN A 441 21.90 24.97 -8.79
CA ASN A 441 23.34 24.72 -8.63
C ASN A 441 23.89 23.57 -9.51
N ILE A 442 23.32 23.36 -10.69
CA ILE A 442 23.89 22.50 -11.73
C ILE A 442 24.59 23.40 -12.76
N ASP A 443 25.91 23.32 -12.83
CA ASP A 443 26.69 24.11 -13.76
C ASP A 443 26.67 23.52 -15.17
N ALA A 444 26.23 24.29 -16.15
CA ALA A 444 26.11 23.84 -17.52
C ALA A 444 26.53 24.90 -18.52
N LYS A 445 27.10 24.47 -19.65
CA LYS A 445 27.51 25.37 -20.73
C LYS A 445 27.29 24.76 -22.11
N VAL A 446 27.00 25.59 -23.11
CA VAL A 446 26.85 25.15 -24.50
C VAL A 446 28.23 24.85 -25.11
N ALA A 447 28.40 23.66 -25.65
CA ALA A 447 29.60 23.17 -26.32
C ALA A 447 29.22 22.63 -27.73
N GLY A 448 29.10 23.56 -28.69
CA GLY A 448 28.61 23.23 -30.05
C GLY A 448 27.12 22.93 -30.07
N ASP A 449 26.74 21.72 -30.45
CA ASP A 449 25.36 21.19 -30.44
C ASP A 449 24.97 20.47 -29.13
N LYS A 450 25.92 20.39 -28.19
CA LYS A 450 25.74 19.72 -26.92
C LYS A 450 25.68 20.70 -25.74
N LEU A 451 25.05 20.25 -24.69
CA LEU A 451 25.13 20.83 -23.36
C LEU A 451 26.14 20.02 -22.56
N GLU A 452 27.23 20.65 -22.10
CA GLU A 452 28.18 20.09 -21.15
C GLU A 452 27.68 20.45 -19.76
N VAL A 453 27.31 19.42 -18.96
CA VAL A 453 26.70 19.58 -17.65
C VAL A 453 27.61 18.96 -16.60
N ARG A 454 28.06 19.74 -15.63
CA ARG A 454 28.81 19.27 -14.48
C ARG A 454 27.80 18.86 -13.40
N ILE A 455 27.76 17.58 -13.09
CA ILE A 455 26.84 17.02 -12.11
C ILE A 455 27.40 17.24 -10.71
N PRO A 456 26.69 18.01 -9.85
CA PRO A 456 27.11 18.17 -8.47
C PRO A 456 26.90 16.90 -7.68
N HIS A 457 27.74 16.66 -6.69
CA HIS A 457 27.75 15.43 -5.89
C HIS A 457 26.40 15.08 -5.25
N PHE A 458 25.59 16.07 -4.88
CA PHE A 458 24.29 15.83 -4.27
C PHE A 458 23.22 15.27 -5.23
N ARG A 459 23.46 15.29 -6.55
CA ARG A 459 22.59 14.74 -7.58
C ARG A 459 23.02 13.31 -7.95
N THR A 460 22.80 12.39 -7.03
CA THR A 460 23.13 10.97 -7.19
C THR A 460 22.18 10.23 -8.14
N ASP A 461 21.13 10.89 -8.59
CA ASP A 461 20.12 10.39 -9.51
C ASP A 461 20.47 10.61 -10.99
N ILE A 462 21.40 11.51 -11.30
CA ILE A 462 21.83 11.79 -12.67
C ILE A 462 23.03 10.90 -12.97
N GLU A 463 22.82 9.84 -13.74
CA GLU A 463 23.85 8.88 -14.12
C GLU A 463 24.47 9.19 -15.48
N ASP A 464 25.61 8.56 -15.77
CA ASP A 464 26.27 8.68 -17.08
C ASP A 464 25.56 7.87 -18.17
N GLY A 465 25.78 8.25 -19.44
CA GLY A 465 25.33 7.48 -20.60
C GLY A 465 24.01 7.95 -21.18
N LEU A 466 23.21 7.00 -21.70
CA LEU A 466 21.95 7.32 -22.39
C LEU A 466 20.86 7.84 -21.44
N GLU A 467 20.94 7.50 -20.17
CA GLU A 467 19.98 7.94 -19.15
C GLU A 467 20.17 9.41 -18.78
N ALA A 468 21.40 9.92 -18.83
CA ALA A 468 21.68 11.34 -18.60
C ALA A 468 20.84 12.30 -19.46
N ASP A 469 20.55 11.95 -20.70
CA ASP A 469 19.69 12.76 -21.57
C ASP A 469 18.25 12.88 -21.01
N TRP A 470 17.74 11.82 -20.40
CA TRP A 470 16.40 11.79 -19.79
C TRP A 470 16.39 12.58 -18.48
N ASP A 471 17.40 12.40 -17.63
CA ASP A 471 17.52 13.09 -16.35
C ASP A 471 17.68 14.60 -16.55
N ILE A 472 18.53 15.01 -17.48
CA ILE A 472 18.68 16.44 -17.80
C ILE A 472 17.42 17.00 -18.47
N ALA A 473 16.73 16.23 -19.32
CA ALA A 473 15.46 16.66 -19.89
C ALA A 473 14.39 16.85 -18.81
N GLU A 474 14.33 15.97 -17.78
CA GLU A 474 13.45 16.14 -16.62
C GLU A 474 13.73 17.45 -15.90
N GLU A 475 15.01 17.73 -15.58
CA GLU A 475 15.41 18.96 -14.93
C GLU A 475 15.01 20.21 -15.75
N VAL A 476 15.29 20.19 -17.05
CA VAL A 476 14.90 21.29 -17.94
C VAL A 476 13.39 21.46 -17.98
N ALA A 477 12.62 20.37 -18.08
CA ALA A 477 11.16 20.41 -18.16
C ALA A 477 10.53 21.02 -16.91
N ARG A 478 10.93 20.56 -15.71
CA ARG A 478 10.37 21.05 -14.46
C ARG A 478 10.77 22.52 -14.17
N LEU A 479 11.98 22.92 -14.56
CA LEU A 479 12.46 24.31 -14.40
C LEU A 479 11.84 25.24 -15.47
N TYR A 480 11.63 24.77 -16.69
CA TYR A 480 10.88 25.48 -17.72
C TYR A 480 9.42 25.66 -17.33
N GLY A 481 8.85 24.69 -16.65
CA GLY A 481 7.45 24.58 -16.22
C GLY A 481 6.62 23.80 -17.25
N TYR A 482 6.05 22.70 -16.81
CA TYR A 482 5.21 21.83 -17.65
C TYR A 482 4.05 22.54 -18.32
N TYR A 483 3.50 23.60 -17.68
CA TYR A 483 2.43 24.43 -18.25
C TYR A 483 2.86 25.26 -19.47
N ASN A 484 4.17 25.44 -19.69
CA ASN A 484 4.71 26.11 -20.89
C ASN A 484 4.86 25.16 -22.08
N ILE A 485 4.85 23.85 -21.84
CA ILE A 485 4.94 22.82 -22.87
C ILE A 485 3.58 22.69 -23.54
N LYS A 486 3.53 23.02 -24.84
CA LYS A 486 2.28 22.95 -25.60
C LYS A 486 1.85 21.50 -25.83
N PRO A 487 0.59 21.14 -25.55
CA PRO A 487 0.10 19.81 -25.87
C PRO A 487 0.15 19.58 -27.39
N SER A 488 0.59 18.40 -27.78
CA SER A 488 0.60 17.97 -29.17
C SER A 488 -0.32 16.77 -29.37
N LEU A 489 -0.87 16.64 -30.58
CA LEU A 489 -1.62 15.44 -30.93
C LEU A 489 -0.64 14.29 -31.21
N MET A 490 -1.01 13.10 -30.76
CA MET A 490 -0.28 11.89 -31.13
C MET A 490 -0.32 11.70 -32.65
N TYR A 491 0.83 11.47 -33.26
CA TYR A 491 0.97 11.16 -34.65
C TYR A 491 1.54 9.74 -34.84
N GLY A 492 0.85 8.92 -35.59
CA GLY A 492 1.26 7.55 -35.84
C GLY A 492 0.24 6.77 -36.67
N ASP A 493 0.60 5.60 -37.07
CA ASP A 493 -0.33 4.68 -37.75
C ASP A 493 -1.44 4.26 -36.79
N THR A 494 -2.67 4.29 -37.28
CA THR A 494 -3.83 3.82 -36.54
C THR A 494 -4.04 2.33 -36.76
N PHE A 495 -4.10 1.57 -35.67
CA PHE A 495 -4.45 0.16 -35.72
C PHE A 495 -5.86 -0.04 -35.16
N ALA A 496 -6.67 -0.87 -35.87
CA ALA A 496 -7.92 -1.31 -35.31
C ALA A 496 -7.60 -2.24 -34.10
N GLY A 497 -7.84 -1.75 -32.91
CA GLY A 497 -7.74 -2.57 -31.71
C GLY A 497 -8.68 -3.78 -31.80
N LYS A 498 -8.21 -4.94 -31.41
CA LYS A 498 -9.02 -6.16 -31.30
C LYS A 498 -8.88 -6.72 -29.91
N LEU A 499 -10.01 -7.02 -29.30
CA LEU A 499 -10.01 -7.83 -28.08
C LEU A 499 -9.53 -9.25 -28.38
N GLY A 500 -8.87 -9.87 -27.45
CA GLY A 500 -8.57 -11.31 -27.52
C GLY A 500 -9.83 -12.14 -27.70
N ALA A 501 -9.72 -13.26 -28.38
CA ALA A 501 -10.88 -14.12 -28.64
C ALA A 501 -11.51 -14.68 -27.34
N ASP A 502 -10.69 -14.88 -26.32
CA ASP A 502 -11.07 -15.28 -24.96
C ASP A 502 -11.92 -14.21 -24.25
N TYR A 503 -11.56 -12.92 -24.37
CA TYR A 503 -12.35 -11.80 -23.85
C TYR A 503 -13.70 -11.68 -24.56
N VAL A 504 -13.68 -11.78 -25.89
CA VAL A 504 -14.94 -11.78 -26.69
C VAL A 504 -15.83 -12.97 -26.33
N PHE A 505 -15.24 -14.11 -26.01
CA PHE A 505 -15.97 -15.26 -25.53
C PHE A 505 -16.58 -15.02 -24.14
N GLU A 506 -15.80 -14.50 -23.20
CA GLU A 506 -16.27 -14.16 -21.86
C GLU A 506 -17.44 -13.18 -21.91
N ASP A 507 -17.34 -12.11 -22.69
CA ASP A 507 -18.44 -11.15 -22.86
C ASP A 507 -19.70 -11.82 -23.39
N LYS A 508 -19.57 -12.70 -24.39
CA LYS A 508 -20.72 -13.47 -24.90
C LYS A 508 -21.37 -14.40 -23.88
N VAL A 509 -20.55 -14.99 -22.99
CA VAL A 509 -21.06 -15.81 -21.87
C VAL A 509 -21.83 -14.93 -20.88
N LYS A 510 -21.26 -13.78 -20.51
CA LYS A 510 -21.93 -12.82 -19.60
C LYS A 510 -23.22 -12.29 -20.20
N ASP A 511 -23.21 -11.90 -21.47
CA ASP A 511 -24.43 -11.46 -22.19
C ASP A 511 -25.50 -12.53 -22.21
N GLU A 512 -25.14 -13.80 -22.44
CA GLU A 512 -26.07 -14.93 -22.43
C GLU A 512 -26.66 -15.14 -21.03
N MET A 513 -25.86 -15.09 -19.97
CA MET A 513 -26.35 -15.22 -18.60
C MET A 513 -27.29 -14.06 -18.22
N ALA A 514 -26.95 -12.85 -18.60
CA ALA A 514 -27.79 -11.68 -18.37
C ALA A 514 -29.11 -11.78 -19.15
N ALA A 515 -29.08 -12.26 -20.41
CA ALA A 515 -30.30 -12.51 -21.23
C ALA A 515 -31.22 -13.56 -20.61
N GLN A 516 -30.70 -14.52 -19.84
CA GLN A 516 -31.46 -15.52 -19.10
C GLN A 516 -31.98 -15.01 -17.73
N GLY A 517 -31.79 -13.70 -17.45
CA GLY A 517 -32.26 -13.05 -16.22
C GLY A 517 -31.38 -13.28 -15.01
N CYS A 518 -30.09 -13.62 -15.20
CA CYS A 518 -29.16 -13.78 -14.11
C CYS A 518 -28.48 -12.42 -13.79
N TYR A 519 -28.24 -12.16 -12.52
CA TYR A 519 -27.49 -11.02 -12.03
C TYR A 519 -26.01 -11.39 -11.82
N GLU A 520 -25.10 -10.57 -12.33
CA GLU A 520 -23.66 -10.78 -12.14
C GLU A 520 -23.27 -10.54 -10.68
N MET A 521 -22.47 -11.43 -10.12
CA MET A 521 -21.81 -11.27 -8.84
C MET A 521 -20.31 -11.01 -9.04
N TYR A 522 -19.74 -10.28 -8.10
CA TYR A 522 -18.30 -10.05 -8.03
C TYR A 522 -17.85 -10.25 -6.59
N ASN A 523 -17.20 -11.37 -6.32
CA ASN A 523 -16.80 -11.78 -4.99
C ASN A 523 -15.27 -11.77 -4.85
N TYR A 524 -14.78 -11.67 -3.60
CA TYR A 524 -13.35 -11.74 -3.31
C TYR A 524 -12.79 -13.14 -3.65
N ASN A 525 -11.51 -13.14 -4.05
CA ASN A 525 -10.76 -14.39 -4.30
C ASN A 525 -10.27 -15.05 -3.00
N PHE A 526 -10.53 -14.45 -1.85
CA PHE A 526 -10.09 -14.93 -0.54
C PHE A 526 -11.16 -15.76 0.15
N THR A 527 -10.72 -16.76 0.91
CA THR A 527 -11.54 -17.63 1.72
C THR A 527 -10.77 -18.09 2.96
N GLY A 528 -11.41 -18.89 3.81
CA GLY A 528 -10.76 -19.45 4.98
C GLY A 528 -10.99 -20.95 5.15
N PRO A 529 -10.23 -21.62 6.02
CA PRO A 529 -10.34 -23.08 6.26
C PRO A 529 -11.75 -23.50 6.67
N ALA A 530 -12.44 -22.71 7.46
CA ALA A 530 -13.80 -22.99 7.92
C ALA A 530 -14.82 -23.09 6.77
N ALA A 531 -14.64 -22.30 5.70
CA ALA A 531 -15.51 -22.35 4.52
C ALA A 531 -15.32 -23.67 3.74
N LEU A 532 -14.10 -24.18 3.64
CA LEU A 532 -13.81 -25.47 3.01
C LEU A 532 -14.43 -26.64 3.80
N ASP A 533 -14.39 -26.58 5.13
CA ASP A 533 -15.02 -27.59 5.99
C ASP A 533 -16.55 -27.54 5.88
N ALA A 534 -17.12 -26.36 5.80
CA ALA A 534 -18.54 -26.14 5.61
C ALA A 534 -19.05 -26.66 4.25
N LEU A 535 -18.20 -26.75 3.22
CA LEU A 535 -18.51 -27.36 1.93
C LEU A 535 -18.51 -28.89 1.94
N LEU A 536 -18.24 -29.53 3.08
CA LEU A 536 -18.17 -30.98 3.25
C LEU A 536 -17.15 -31.67 2.33
N LEU A 537 -16.14 -30.96 1.87
CA LEU A 537 -15.09 -31.49 0.99
C LEU A 537 -14.31 -32.60 1.70
N ASP A 538 -14.05 -33.69 1.02
CA ASP A 538 -13.18 -34.76 1.52
C ASP A 538 -11.75 -34.21 1.77
N LYS A 539 -11.02 -34.86 2.69
CA LYS A 539 -9.66 -34.38 3.04
C LYS A 539 -8.70 -34.37 1.85
N ASP A 540 -8.90 -35.29 0.94
CA ASP A 540 -8.07 -35.48 -0.26
C ASP A 540 -8.64 -34.78 -1.50
N SER A 541 -9.71 -33.98 -1.33
CA SER A 541 -10.32 -33.24 -2.45
C SER A 541 -9.34 -32.24 -3.05
N GLU A 542 -9.24 -32.20 -4.38
CA GLU A 542 -8.44 -31.20 -5.12
C GLU A 542 -8.81 -29.77 -4.69
N LYS A 543 -10.10 -29.52 -4.40
CA LYS A 543 -10.59 -28.20 -3.96
C LYS A 543 -10.08 -27.76 -2.58
N ARG A 544 -9.30 -28.61 -1.86
CA ARG A 544 -8.58 -28.24 -0.64
C ARG A 544 -7.12 -27.81 -0.89
N GLN A 545 -6.63 -27.96 -2.11
CA GLN A 545 -5.28 -27.51 -2.49
C GLN A 545 -5.25 -26.01 -2.72
N CYS A 546 -5.48 -25.25 -1.64
CA CYS A 546 -5.56 -23.80 -1.67
C CYS A 546 -4.17 -23.16 -1.51
N VAL A 547 -3.91 -22.10 -2.23
CA VAL A 547 -2.76 -21.21 -2.01
C VAL A 547 -2.94 -20.48 -0.69
N LYS A 548 -1.91 -20.49 0.18
CA LYS A 548 -1.91 -19.76 1.46
C LYS A 548 -1.37 -18.36 1.28
N ILE A 549 -2.05 -17.39 1.90
CA ILE A 549 -1.61 -16.00 1.92
C ILE A 549 -0.67 -15.79 3.11
N LEU A 550 0.50 -15.20 2.87
CA LEU A 550 1.54 -14.99 3.90
C LEU A 550 1.07 -14.02 5.00
N ASN A 551 0.43 -12.92 4.62
CA ASN A 551 -0.02 -11.86 5.53
C ASN A 551 -1.52 -11.61 5.33
N PRO A 552 -2.41 -12.52 5.76
CA PRO A 552 -3.85 -12.37 5.58
C PRO A 552 -4.42 -11.32 6.53
N PHE A 553 -5.54 -10.69 6.15
CA PHE A 553 -6.30 -9.81 7.03
C PHE A 553 -6.91 -10.54 8.23
N GLY A 554 -7.24 -11.82 8.07
CA GLY A 554 -7.80 -12.68 9.08
C GLY A 554 -7.78 -14.14 8.62
N GLU A 555 -8.10 -15.07 9.52
CA GLU A 555 -8.14 -16.50 9.20
C GLU A 555 -9.19 -16.83 8.13
N ASP A 556 -10.29 -16.09 8.11
CA ASP A 556 -11.37 -16.18 7.12
C ASP A 556 -10.97 -15.74 5.71
N GLN A 557 -9.81 -15.06 5.56
CA GLN A 557 -9.23 -14.59 4.30
C GLN A 557 -7.80 -15.09 4.09
N SER A 558 -7.45 -16.22 4.70
CA SER A 558 -6.06 -16.74 4.70
C SER A 558 -5.73 -17.64 3.51
N LEU A 559 -6.70 -17.98 2.68
CA LEU A 559 -6.56 -18.87 1.53
C LEU A 559 -7.12 -18.23 0.26
N MET A 560 -6.56 -18.59 -0.90
CA MET A 560 -7.18 -18.30 -2.20
C MET A 560 -8.26 -19.34 -2.51
N ARG A 561 -9.38 -18.88 -3.08
CA ARG A 561 -10.51 -19.76 -3.43
C ARG A 561 -10.16 -20.75 -4.53
N THR A 562 -10.67 -21.99 -4.40
CA THR A 562 -10.58 -23.08 -5.40
C THR A 562 -11.91 -23.35 -6.09
N THR A 563 -12.96 -22.67 -5.69
CA THR A 563 -14.30 -22.73 -6.28
C THR A 563 -15.06 -21.43 -6.01
N LEU A 564 -15.98 -21.06 -6.89
CA LEU A 564 -16.77 -19.82 -6.77
C LEU A 564 -17.90 -19.91 -5.75
N ILE A 565 -18.34 -21.14 -5.40
CA ILE A 565 -19.54 -21.37 -4.58
C ILE A 565 -19.50 -20.64 -3.24
N MET A 566 -18.35 -20.54 -2.59
CA MET A 566 -18.22 -19.93 -1.25
C MET A 566 -18.67 -18.46 -1.27
N GLY A 567 -18.04 -17.65 -2.13
CA GLY A 567 -18.38 -16.23 -2.27
C GLY A 567 -19.82 -16.02 -2.78
N MET A 568 -20.29 -16.90 -3.67
CA MET A 568 -21.66 -16.83 -4.19
C MET A 568 -22.71 -17.15 -3.11
N LEU A 569 -22.44 -18.11 -2.20
CA LEU A 569 -23.31 -18.38 -1.05
C LEU A 569 -23.32 -17.23 -0.06
N ASP A 570 -22.18 -16.60 0.20
CA ASP A 570 -22.10 -15.41 1.06
C ASP A 570 -22.94 -14.25 0.49
N SER A 571 -22.85 -14.05 -0.81
CA SER A 571 -23.63 -13.03 -1.50
C SER A 571 -25.11 -13.35 -1.53
N LEU A 572 -25.50 -14.62 -1.75
CA LEU A 572 -26.88 -15.04 -1.64
C LEU A 572 -27.47 -14.79 -0.24
N LYS A 573 -26.74 -15.19 0.82
CA LYS A 573 -27.13 -14.91 2.20
C LYS A 573 -27.40 -13.43 2.46
N ARG A 574 -26.51 -12.56 1.99
CA ARG A 574 -26.71 -11.10 2.10
C ARG A 574 -27.95 -10.61 1.35
N ASN A 575 -28.20 -11.13 0.14
CA ASN A 575 -29.36 -10.79 -0.66
C ASN A 575 -30.68 -11.27 0.00
N GLN A 576 -30.72 -12.49 0.52
CA GLN A 576 -31.86 -13.00 1.28
C GLN A 576 -32.14 -12.14 2.52
N GLY A 577 -31.11 -11.77 3.29
CA GLY A 577 -31.21 -10.88 4.45
C GLY A 577 -31.78 -9.49 4.09
N ARG A 578 -31.45 -8.98 2.90
CA ARG A 578 -31.94 -7.71 2.37
C ARG A 578 -33.28 -7.83 1.62
N LYS A 579 -33.79 -9.04 1.41
CA LYS A 579 -35.05 -9.34 0.69
C LYS A 579 -35.07 -8.70 -0.70
N THR A 580 -34.00 -8.83 -1.47
CA THR A 580 -33.87 -8.22 -2.81
C THR A 580 -34.78 -8.86 -3.85
N GLY A 581 -35.24 -10.10 -3.63
CA GLY A 581 -36.09 -10.87 -4.56
C GLY A 581 -35.36 -11.35 -5.82
N HIS A 582 -34.01 -11.37 -5.79
CA HIS A 582 -33.22 -11.91 -6.89
C HIS A 582 -32.88 -13.36 -6.62
N ASP A 583 -33.19 -14.23 -7.58
CA ASP A 583 -33.10 -15.67 -7.44
C ASP A 583 -32.05 -16.33 -8.35
N ARG A 584 -31.53 -15.61 -9.35
CA ARG A 584 -30.56 -16.14 -10.32
C ARG A 584 -29.32 -15.27 -10.38
N PHE A 585 -28.18 -15.89 -10.16
CA PHE A 585 -26.91 -15.21 -10.13
C PHE A 585 -25.87 -15.95 -10.95
N PHE A 586 -24.90 -15.21 -11.48
CA PHE A 586 -23.69 -15.76 -12.10
C PHE A 586 -22.45 -14.98 -11.68
N GLU A 587 -21.30 -15.65 -11.73
CA GLU A 587 -19.98 -15.04 -11.55
C GLU A 587 -19.01 -15.65 -12.55
N VAL A 588 -18.25 -14.80 -13.26
CA VAL A 588 -17.06 -15.22 -13.99
C VAL A 588 -15.84 -14.78 -13.20
N GLY A 589 -15.07 -15.72 -12.71
CA GLY A 589 -13.92 -15.42 -11.84
C GLY A 589 -12.83 -16.48 -11.85
N ASN A 590 -11.65 -16.11 -11.38
CA ASN A 590 -10.55 -17.06 -11.25
C ASN A 590 -10.64 -17.82 -9.93
N VAL A 591 -10.22 -19.08 -10.00
CA VAL A 591 -9.94 -19.94 -8.84
C VAL A 591 -8.47 -20.35 -8.90
N HIS A 592 -7.88 -20.68 -7.74
CA HIS A 592 -6.43 -20.80 -7.61
C HIS A 592 -6.07 -22.10 -6.89
N PHE A 593 -5.29 -22.94 -7.52
CA PHE A 593 -4.82 -24.21 -6.97
C PHE A 593 -3.32 -24.14 -6.67
N ASP A 594 -2.94 -24.59 -5.49
CA ASP A 594 -1.52 -24.78 -5.15
C ASP A 594 -1.00 -26.04 -5.87
N ASN A 595 0.01 -25.84 -6.69
CA ASN A 595 0.67 -26.94 -7.44
C ASN A 595 2.06 -27.27 -6.89
N ASN A 596 2.44 -26.69 -5.72
CA ASN A 596 3.74 -26.77 -5.08
C ASN A 596 4.91 -26.18 -5.91
N ASP A 597 4.60 -25.45 -6.97
CA ASP A 597 5.58 -24.72 -7.80
C ASP A 597 5.63 -23.24 -7.41
N SER A 598 6.43 -22.45 -8.10
CA SER A 598 6.59 -21.02 -7.83
C SER A 598 5.31 -20.21 -8.09
N LEU A 599 4.48 -20.62 -9.05
CA LEU A 599 3.21 -19.97 -9.37
C LEU A 599 2.04 -20.97 -9.26
N PRO A 600 0.89 -20.53 -8.68
CA PRO A 600 -0.31 -21.36 -8.62
C PRO A 600 -0.94 -21.57 -10.00
N GLU A 601 -1.73 -22.64 -10.14
CA GLU A 601 -2.59 -22.82 -11.30
C GLU A 601 -3.85 -21.98 -11.16
N GLU A 602 -4.10 -21.11 -12.13
CA GLU A 602 -5.32 -20.29 -12.21
C GLU A 602 -6.26 -20.87 -13.26
N ARG A 603 -7.51 -21.07 -12.87
CA ARG A 603 -8.59 -21.49 -13.78
C ARG A 603 -9.68 -20.44 -13.77
N LYS A 604 -10.11 -19.99 -14.94
CA LYS A 604 -11.27 -19.11 -15.08
C LYS A 604 -12.55 -19.94 -15.10
N MET A 605 -13.45 -19.67 -14.17
CA MET A 605 -14.68 -20.43 -13.97
C MET A 605 -15.90 -19.53 -14.20
N LEU A 606 -16.99 -20.15 -14.68
CA LEU A 606 -18.33 -19.60 -14.61
C LEU A 606 -19.10 -20.34 -13.51
N GLY A 607 -19.55 -19.60 -12.49
CA GLY A 607 -20.50 -20.07 -11.49
C GLY A 607 -21.90 -19.61 -11.81
N LEU A 608 -22.90 -20.51 -11.70
CA LEU A 608 -24.33 -20.20 -11.76
C LEU A 608 -24.96 -20.61 -10.44
N LEU A 609 -25.73 -19.74 -9.81
CA LEU A 609 -26.39 -20.00 -8.55
C LEU A 609 -27.87 -19.59 -8.64
N PHE A 610 -28.77 -20.55 -8.52
CA PHE A 610 -30.22 -20.36 -8.58
C PHE A 610 -30.85 -20.72 -7.24
N SER A 611 -31.75 -19.88 -6.76
CA SER A 611 -32.50 -20.06 -5.53
C SER A 611 -33.94 -19.57 -5.72
N GLY A 612 -34.84 -19.95 -4.85
CA GLY A 612 -36.22 -19.49 -4.91
C GLY A 612 -37.22 -20.62 -5.12
N GLU A 613 -38.51 -20.29 -5.00
CA GLU A 613 -39.59 -21.27 -5.03
C GLU A 613 -39.82 -21.88 -6.44
N ASN A 614 -39.52 -21.10 -7.48
CA ASN A 614 -39.72 -21.50 -8.87
C ASN A 614 -38.45 -22.09 -9.51
N GLU A 615 -37.35 -22.18 -8.76
CA GLU A 615 -36.09 -22.73 -9.25
C GLU A 615 -35.90 -24.20 -8.82
N ASP A 616 -35.40 -25.00 -9.76
CA ASP A 616 -35.07 -26.38 -9.52
C ASP A 616 -33.80 -26.83 -10.28
N TYR A 617 -33.48 -28.11 -10.18
CA TYR A 617 -32.34 -28.68 -10.91
C TYR A 617 -32.47 -28.49 -12.42
N PHE A 618 -33.69 -28.59 -12.96
CA PHE A 618 -33.91 -28.49 -14.41
C PHE A 618 -33.89 -27.07 -14.92
N THR A 619 -34.31 -26.09 -14.11
CA THR A 619 -34.16 -24.66 -14.48
C THR A 619 -32.71 -24.29 -14.59
N LEU A 620 -31.84 -24.70 -13.64
CA LEU A 620 -30.39 -24.51 -13.69
C LEU A 620 -29.78 -25.28 -14.89
N LYS A 621 -30.15 -26.56 -15.08
CA LYS A 621 -29.64 -27.36 -16.19
C LYS A 621 -30.05 -26.76 -17.53
N GLY A 622 -31.28 -26.28 -17.67
CA GLY A 622 -31.74 -25.57 -18.88
C GLY A 622 -30.92 -24.31 -19.19
N ALA A 623 -30.53 -23.56 -18.16
CA ALA A 623 -29.65 -22.41 -18.35
C ALA A 623 -28.26 -22.81 -18.89
N VAL A 624 -27.70 -23.90 -18.36
CA VAL A 624 -26.45 -24.48 -18.86
C VAL A 624 -26.59 -24.99 -20.28
N GLU A 625 -27.69 -25.67 -20.58
CA GLU A 625 -27.99 -26.19 -21.94
C GLU A 625 -28.14 -25.08 -22.95
N GLN A 626 -28.81 -23.98 -22.62
CA GLN A 626 -28.88 -22.78 -23.46
C GLN A 626 -27.51 -22.15 -23.74
N LEU A 627 -26.66 -22.07 -22.70
CA LEU A 627 -25.28 -21.60 -22.88
C LEU A 627 -24.52 -22.50 -23.87
N LEU A 628 -24.65 -23.84 -23.73
CA LEU A 628 -24.02 -24.79 -24.64
C LEU A 628 -24.55 -24.66 -26.06
N GLU A 629 -25.85 -24.44 -26.22
CA GLU A 629 -26.50 -24.22 -27.54
C GLU A 629 -25.99 -22.93 -28.20
N LYS A 630 -25.82 -21.86 -27.44
CA LYS A 630 -25.24 -20.60 -27.95
C LYS A 630 -23.90 -20.79 -28.65
N PHE A 631 -23.12 -21.75 -28.19
CA PHE A 631 -21.77 -22.06 -28.71
C PHE A 631 -21.75 -23.35 -29.59
N ASP A 632 -22.90 -23.93 -29.99
CA ASP A 632 -23.01 -25.16 -30.78
C ASP A 632 -22.40 -26.42 -30.09
N LEU A 633 -22.47 -26.46 -28.75
CA LEU A 633 -21.87 -27.52 -27.94
C LEU A 633 -22.90 -28.44 -27.29
N PHE A 634 -24.20 -28.08 -27.26
CA PHE A 634 -25.24 -28.86 -26.59
C PHE A 634 -25.28 -30.32 -27.08
N GLY A 635 -25.27 -30.54 -28.40
CA GLY A 635 -25.28 -31.91 -28.95
C GLY A 635 -23.99 -32.73 -28.75
N LYS A 636 -22.93 -32.11 -28.17
CA LYS A 636 -21.67 -32.77 -27.85
C LYS A 636 -21.48 -32.98 -26.37
N ALA A 637 -22.26 -32.28 -25.52
CA ALA A 637 -22.18 -32.37 -24.09
C ALA A 637 -22.92 -33.58 -23.53
N GLU A 638 -22.29 -34.30 -22.65
CA GLU A 638 -22.89 -35.44 -21.91
C GLU A 638 -22.95 -35.12 -20.42
N PHE A 639 -24.07 -35.48 -19.80
CA PHE A 639 -24.29 -35.36 -18.36
C PHE A 639 -24.26 -36.74 -17.72
N ALA A 640 -23.41 -36.93 -16.71
CA ALA A 640 -23.30 -38.19 -15.97
C ALA A 640 -23.42 -37.95 -14.46
N ALA A 641 -23.88 -38.97 -13.72
CA ALA A 641 -23.93 -38.91 -12.27
C ALA A 641 -22.50 -38.71 -11.70
N GLY A 642 -22.27 -37.66 -10.88
CA GLY A 642 -20.99 -37.34 -10.32
C GLY A 642 -20.97 -35.90 -9.83
N GLY A 643 -19.83 -35.42 -9.32
CA GLY A 643 -19.61 -34.06 -8.87
C GLY A 643 -19.20 -33.99 -7.40
N SER A 644 -18.84 -32.80 -7.00
CA SER A 644 -18.25 -32.47 -5.67
C SER A 644 -19.17 -32.83 -4.50
N GLU A 645 -18.60 -32.89 -3.30
CA GLU A 645 -19.28 -33.33 -2.05
C GLU A 645 -20.31 -32.31 -1.55
N PHE A 646 -20.12 -31.03 -1.92
CA PHE A 646 -21.05 -29.97 -1.55
C PHE A 646 -22.41 -30.05 -2.28
N TYR A 647 -22.56 -30.95 -3.23
CA TYR A 647 -23.86 -31.25 -3.83
C TYR A 647 -24.59 -32.38 -3.11
N GLN A 648 -25.90 -32.34 -3.15
CA GLN A 648 -26.75 -33.37 -2.59
C GLN A 648 -26.59 -34.69 -3.37
N PRO A 649 -26.29 -35.82 -2.70
CA PRO A 649 -26.24 -37.14 -3.33
C PRO A 649 -27.53 -37.45 -4.13
N GLY A 650 -27.36 -37.95 -5.34
CA GLY A 650 -28.46 -38.27 -6.25
C GLY A 650 -29.12 -37.11 -6.97
N ARG A 651 -28.62 -35.87 -6.73
CA ARG A 651 -29.08 -34.62 -7.39
C ARG A 651 -27.91 -33.80 -7.92
N LYS A 652 -26.91 -34.47 -8.49
CA LYS A 652 -25.72 -33.87 -9.05
C LYS A 652 -25.26 -34.59 -10.30
N ALA A 653 -24.60 -33.85 -11.20
CA ALA A 653 -24.04 -34.37 -12.43
C ALA A 653 -22.73 -33.68 -12.75
N VAL A 654 -21.84 -34.41 -13.42
CA VAL A 654 -20.70 -33.84 -14.14
C VAL A 654 -21.07 -33.65 -15.59
N MET A 655 -20.51 -32.62 -16.22
CA MET A 655 -20.71 -32.30 -17.64
C MET A 655 -19.38 -32.47 -18.37
N SER A 656 -19.43 -33.21 -19.47
CA SER A 656 -18.23 -33.51 -20.29
C SER A 656 -18.49 -33.27 -21.77
N ILE A 657 -17.44 -32.89 -22.49
CA ILE A 657 -17.42 -32.91 -23.98
C ILE A 657 -16.35 -33.90 -24.40
N GLY A 658 -16.80 -34.99 -25.06
CA GLY A 658 -15.92 -36.14 -25.35
C GLY A 658 -15.41 -36.80 -24.07
N LYS A 659 -14.12 -36.78 -23.80
CA LYS A 659 -13.51 -37.33 -22.58
C LYS A 659 -13.17 -36.27 -21.51
N GLU A 660 -13.34 -35.02 -21.83
CA GLU A 660 -12.95 -33.91 -20.97
C GLU A 660 -14.11 -33.41 -20.12
N GLN A 661 -13.97 -33.47 -18.82
CA GLN A 661 -14.93 -32.86 -17.92
C GLN A 661 -14.76 -31.34 -17.95
N ILE A 662 -15.83 -30.62 -18.29
CA ILE A 662 -15.85 -29.15 -18.43
C ILE A 662 -16.60 -28.47 -17.29
N GLY A 663 -17.33 -29.21 -16.47
CA GLY A 663 -18.05 -28.61 -15.36
C GLY A 663 -18.84 -29.62 -14.52
N GLU A 664 -19.54 -29.09 -13.53
CA GLU A 664 -20.42 -29.85 -12.66
C GLU A 664 -21.63 -29.00 -12.25
N LEU A 665 -22.77 -29.64 -11.94
CA LEU A 665 -23.98 -28.98 -11.48
C LEU A 665 -24.79 -29.83 -10.55
N GLY A 666 -25.58 -29.22 -9.69
CA GLY A 666 -26.45 -29.97 -8.78
C GLY A 666 -27.18 -29.10 -7.76
N ALA A 667 -28.02 -29.78 -6.95
CA ALA A 667 -28.59 -29.16 -5.76
C ALA A 667 -27.49 -29.07 -4.67
N VAL A 668 -27.34 -27.93 -4.05
CA VAL A 668 -26.39 -27.76 -2.93
C VAL A 668 -26.88 -28.57 -1.73
N HIS A 669 -25.96 -29.23 -1.06
CA HIS A 669 -26.26 -30.11 0.07
C HIS A 669 -26.92 -29.32 1.23
N PRO A 670 -28.00 -29.81 1.85
CA PRO A 670 -28.71 -29.11 2.94
C PRO A 670 -27.79 -28.72 4.12
N ASN A 671 -26.82 -29.58 4.44
CA ASN A 671 -25.87 -29.27 5.52
C ASN A 671 -24.94 -28.09 5.16
N VAL A 672 -24.55 -27.94 3.88
CA VAL A 672 -23.80 -26.77 3.40
C VAL A 672 -24.65 -25.52 3.58
N LEU A 673 -25.89 -25.50 3.11
CA LEU A 673 -26.81 -24.39 3.26
C LEU A 673 -27.02 -24.00 4.73
N LYS A 674 -27.19 -25.02 5.61
CA LYS A 674 -27.29 -24.80 7.05
C LYS A 674 -26.06 -24.15 7.64
N SER A 675 -24.85 -24.53 7.22
CA SER A 675 -23.60 -23.94 7.70
C SER A 675 -23.49 -22.47 7.30
N TRP A 676 -24.01 -22.08 6.12
CA TRP A 676 -24.12 -20.69 5.68
C TRP A 676 -25.30 -19.92 6.28
N GLY A 677 -26.24 -20.60 6.90
CA GLY A 677 -27.52 -20.01 7.38
C GLY A 677 -28.39 -19.50 6.24
N ILE A 678 -28.43 -20.27 5.16
CA ILE A 678 -29.28 -20.02 3.98
C ILE A 678 -30.51 -20.90 4.05
N ASP A 679 -31.67 -20.27 3.92
CA ASP A 679 -32.96 -20.94 3.89
C ASP A 679 -33.36 -21.33 2.46
N GLY A 680 -34.12 -22.41 2.32
CA GLY A 680 -34.63 -22.88 1.04
C GLY A 680 -33.70 -23.85 0.30
N ARG A 681 -33.90 -23.96 -1.01
CA ARG A 681 -33.08 -24.79 -1.90
C ARG A 681 -32.21 -23.90 -2.77
N VAL A 682 -30.99 -24.36 -3.00
CA VAL A 682 -30.02 -23.69 -3.88
C VAL A 682 -29.49 -24.70 -4.88
N TYR A 683 -29.39 -24.29 -6.11
CA TYR A 683 -28.83 -25.06 -7.22
C TYR A 683 -27.60 -24.31 -7.74
N PHE A 684 -26.52 -25.04 -7.99
CA PHE A 684 -25.24 -24.44 -8.38
C PHE A 684 -24.63 -25.22 -9.54
N ALA A 685 -24.07 -24.50 -10.49
CA ALA A 685 -23.23 -25.06 -11.55
C ALA A 685 -21.89 -24.31 -11.60
N GLU A 686 -20.83 -25.06 -11.85
CA GLU A 686 -19.49 -24.51 -12.04
C GLU A 686 -18.88 -25.07 -13.31
N ILE A 687 -18.45 -24.17 -14.22
CA ILE A 687 -17.98 -24.51 -15.57
C ILE A 687 -16.61 -23.91 -15.81
N ASP A 688 -15.66 -24.71 -16.27
CA ASP A 688 -14.32 -24.25 -16.67
C ASP A 688 -14.42 -23.50 -18.02
N MET A 689 -14.20 -22.20 -17.96
CA MET A 689 -14.32 -21.29 -19.10
C MET A 689 -13.26 -21.56 -20.16
N ASN A 690 -12.06 -21.94 -19.75
CA ASN A 690 -10.96 -22.21 -20.69
C ASN A 690 -11.20 -23.49 -21.46
N LYS A 691 -11.69 -24.54 -20.79
CA LYS A 691 -12.07 -25.79 -21.44
C LYS A 691 -13.27 -25.57 -22.33
N LEU A 692 -14.28 -24.84 -21.88
CA LEU A 692 -15.46 -24.54 -22.70
C LEU A 692 -15.03 -23.78 -23.98
N PHE A 693 -14.18 -22.76 -23.83
CA PHE A 693 -13.67 -21.97 -24.95
C PHE A 693 -12.92 -22.82 -25.97
N ALA A 694 -12.08 -23.76 -25.52
CA ALA A 694 -11.30 -24.66 -26.38
C ALA A 694 -12.19 -25.51 -27.30
N HIS A 695 -13.42 -25.82 -26.88
CA HIS A 695 -14.38 -26.58 -27.69
C HIS A 695 -15.21 -25.73 -28.65
N THR A 696 -15.12 -24.41 -28.56
CA THR A 696 -15.84 -23.45 -29.44
C THR A 696 -15.16 -23.30 -30.80
N GLY A 697 -15.75 -22.56 -31.73
CA GLY A 697 -15.13 -22.18 -33.00
C GLY A 697 -15.38 -23.13 -34.16
N ALA A 698 -16.24 -24.14 -34.00
CA ALA A 698 -16.69 -24.95 -35.15
C ALA A 698 -17.43 -24.06 -36.18
N LYS A 699 -17.04 -24.18 -37.44
CA LYS A 699 -17.73 -23.44 -38.49
C LYS A 699 -19.18 -23.92 -38.58
N ARG A 700 -20.12 -22.98 -38.37
CA ARG A 700 -21.54 -23.23 -38.68
C ARG A 700 -21.72 -23.43 -40.17
N THR A 701 -22.29 -24.57 -40.56
CA THR A 701 -22.60 -24.84 -41.94
C THR A 701 -24.10 -24.68 -42.13
N TYR A 702 -24.50 -23.90 -43.08
CA TYR A 702 -25.90 -23.76 -43.45
C TYR A 702 -26.45 -25.11 -43.94
N LYS A 703 -27.57 -25.55 -43.33
CA LYS A 703 -28.37 -26.67 -43.84
C LYS A 703 -29.73 -26.13 -44.26
N PRO A 704 -30.16 -26.41 -45.51
CA PRO A 704 -31.48 -25.98 -45.96
C PRO A 704 -32.60 -26.62 -45.09
N ILE A 705 -33.65 -25.87 -44.88
CA ILE A 705 -34.85 -26.38 -44.23
C ILE A 705 -35.45 -27.47 -45.13
N SER A 706 -35.80 -28.62 -44.58
CA SER A 706 -36.44 -29.72 -45.30
C SER A 706 -37.77 -29.26 -45.94
N LYS A 707 -37.95 -29.63 -47.16
CA LYS A 707 -39.21 -29.35 -47.88
C LYS A 707 -40.34 -30.34 -47.52
N PHE A 708 -39.99 -31.45 -46.88
CA PHE A 708 -40.90 -32.51 -46.53
C PHE A 708 -41.31 -32.46 -45.06
N PRO A 709 -42.53 -32.81 -44.70
CA PRO A 709 -43.04 -32.75 -43.34
C PRO A 709 -42.34 -33.77 -42.43
N LYS A 710 -42.15 -33.35 -41.16
CA LYS A 710 -41.69 -34.21 -40.10
C LYS A 710 -42.83 -35.06 -39.56
N VAL A 711 -42.54 -36.27 -39.08
CA VAL A 711 -43.50 -37.17 -38.45
C VAL A 711 -43.06 -37.50 -37.03
N ALA A 712 -43.84 -37.10 -36.02
CA ALA A 712 -43.58 -37.43 -34.64
C ALA A 712 -44.17 -38.81 -34.28
N ARG A 713 -43.47 -39.56 -33.45
CA ARG A 713 -43.92 -40.82 -32.86
C ARG A 713 -43.52 -40.89 -31.39
N ASP A 714 -44.44 -41.37 -30.60
CA ASP A 714 -44.25 -41.63 -29.18
C ASP A 714 -43.99 -43.10 -28.91
N LEU A 715 -43.08 -43.35 -28.00
CA LEU A 715 -42.67 -44.67 -27.56
C LEU A 715 -42.55 -44.74 -26.04
N ALA A 716 -43.37 -45.54 -25.39
CA ALA A 716 -43.20 -45.78 -23.98
C ALA A 716 -42.52 -47.13 -23.72
N ILE A 717 -41.46 -47.14 -22.98
CA ILE A 717 -40.63 -48.29 -22.64
C ILE A 717 -40.56 -48.52 -21.14
N VAL A 718 -40.50 -49.75 -20.69
CA VAL A 718 -40.27 -50.15 -19.30
C VAL A 718 -38.83 -50.67 -19.22
N VAL A 719 -38.05 -50.07 -18.35
CA VAL A 719 -36.60 -50.36 -18.15
C VAL A 719 -36.28 -50.49 -16.66
N ASP A 720 -35.13 -51.07 -16.33
CA ASP A 720 -34.60 -51.10 -14.97
C ASP A 720 -34.42 -49.69 -14.43
N ASN A 721 -34.65 -49.47 -13.13
CA ASN A 721 -34.47 -48.17 -12.50
C ASN A 721 -33.07 -47.58 -12.67
N LYS A 722 -32.03 -48.39 -12.87
CA LYS A 722 -30.65 -47.98 -13.07
C LYS A 722 -30.41 -47.41 -14.47
N VAL A 723 -31.19 -47.77 -15.47
CA VAL A 723 -31.04 -47.27 -16.84
C VAL A 723 -31.35 -45.76 -16.86
N THR A 724 -30.41 -44.98 -17.33
CA THR A 724 -30.52 -43.52 -17.39
C THR A 724 -31.21 -43.06 -18.68
N ALA A 725 -31.80 -41.86 -18.68
CA ALA A 725 -32.35 -41.24 -19.87
C ALA A 725 -31.29 -41.08 -20.99
N ALA A 726 -30.07 -40.75 -20.61
CA ALA A 726 -28.94 -40.59 -21.53
C ALA A 726 -28.57 -41.90 -22.24
N GLU A 727 -28.66 -43.06 -21.54
CA GLU A 727 -28.44 -44.35 -22.16
C GLU A 727 -29.53 -44.70 -23.17
N VAL A 728 -30.77 -44.40 -22.85
CA VAL A 728 -31.89 -44.61 -23.78
C VAL A 728 -31.74 -43.71 -25.02
N SER A 729 -31.56 -42.39 -24.81
CA SER A 729 -31.38 -41.42 -25.89
C SER A 729 -30.17 -41.78 -26.77
N ARG A 730 -29.08 -42.26 -26.20
CA ARG A 730 -27.91 -42.73 -26.93
C ARG A 730 -28.19 -43.95 -27.80
N VAL A 731 -28.93 -44.94 -27.28
CA VAL A 731 -29.33 -46.12 -28.05
C VAL A 731 -30.23 -45.72 -29.22
N ILE A 732 -31.17 -44.82 -28.99
CA ILE A 732 -32.09 -44.32 -30.05
C ILE A 732 -31.24 -43.58 -31.11
N SER A 733 -30.42 -42.63 -30.73
CA SER A 733 -29.61 -41.82 -31.67
C SER A 733 -28.56 -42.60 -32.45
N GLN A 734 -28.01 -43.67 -31.84
CA GLN A 734 -27.03 -44.55 -32.48
C GLN A 734 -27.63 -45.64 -33.35
N THR A 735 -28.95 -45.74 -33.36
CA THR A 735 -29.65 -46.77 -34.19
C THR A 735 -29.56 -46.36 -35.67
N LYS A 736 -29.01 -47.22 -36.46
CA LYS A 736 -28.94 -47.01 -37.90
C LYS A 736 -30.32 -47.07 -38.51
N LEU A 737 -30.82 -45.95 -38.95
CA LEU A 737 -32.12 -45.82 -39.61
C LEU A 737 -31.91 -45.49 -41.12
N LYS A 738 -32.89 -45.82 -41.95
CA LYS A 738 -32.94 -45.38 -43.36
C LYS A 738 -33.53 -43.98 -43.50
N VAL A 739 -34.13 -43.47 -42.47
CA VAL A 739 -34.71 -42.13 -42.34
C VAL A 739 -33.90 -41.31 -41.39
N ILE A 740 -34.04 -40.01 -41.39
CA ILE A 740 -33.37 -39.10 -40.48
C ILE A 740 -34.15 -39.04 -39.18
N LEU A 741 -33.47 -39.32 -38.07
CA LEU A 741 -33.94 -39.01 -36.74
C LEU A 741 -33.56 -37.55 -36.46
N ASP A 742 -34.57 -36.68 -36.38
CA ASP A 742 -34.36 -35.23 -36.31
C ASP A 742 -34.30 -34.78 -34.83
N ASP A 743 -35.14 -35.36 -33.95
CA ASP A 743 -35.20 -35.04 -32.54
C ASP A 743 -35.62 -36.25 -31.69
N VAL A 744 -35.23 -36.27 -30.40
CA VAL A 744 -35.58 -37.27 -29.40
C VAL A 744 -35.81 -36.58 -28.07
N GLU A 745 -37.02 -36.56 -27.61
CA GLU A 745 -37.45 -35.92 -26.36
C GLU A 745 -38.00 -36.94 -25.36
N LEU A 746 -37.51 -36.91 -24.12
CA LEU A 746 -38.10 -37.64 -23.00
C LEU A 746 -39.15 -36.74 -22.37
N PHE A 747 -40.43 -37.07 -22.47
CA PHE A 747 -41.51 -36.23 -21.92
C PHE A 747 -42.20 -36.79 -20.67
N ASP A 748 -42.00 -38.09 -20.34
CA ASP A 748 -42.57 -38.66 -19.11
C ASP A 748 -41.69 -39.78 -18.53
N VAL A 749 -41.58 -39.81 -17.19
CA VAL A 749 -40.96 -40.89 -16.43
C VAL A 749 -41.93 -41.32 -15.31
N TYR A 750 -42.54 -42.47 -15.46
CA TYR A 750 -43.55 -42.96 -14.53
C TYR A 750 -43.05 -44.13 -13.69
N ARG A 751 -43.36 -44.09 -12.41
CA ARG A 751 -43.12 -45.16 -11.45
C ARG A 751 -44.42 -45.31 -10.63
N GLY A 752 -45.01 -46.44 -10.65
CA GLY A 752 -46.24 -46.66 -9.92
C GLY A 752 -47.02 -47.86 -10.37
N ILE A 753 -48.36 -47.84 -10.19
CA ILE A 753 -49.28 -48.97 -10.49
C ILE A 753 -49.15 -49.36 -11.96
N GLY A 754 -48.89 -50.61 -12.22
CA GLY A 754 -48.77 -51.19 -13.58
C GLY A 754 -47.28 -51.27 -14.06
N ILE A 755 -46.29 -50.82 -13.28
CA ILE A 755 -44.88 -51.01 -13.54
C ILE A 755 -44.28 -52.00 -12.54
N PRO A 756 -43.53 -53.06 -13.01
CA PRO A 756 -42.89 -54.02 -12.10
C PRO A 756 -41.94 -53.33 -11.09
N GLU A 757 -41.85 -53.94 -9.89
CA GLU A 757 -40.91 -53.43 -8.86
C GLU A 757 -39.47 -53.46 -9.38
N GLY A 758 -38.73 -52.41 -9.11
CA GLY A 758 -37.33 -52.20 -9.63
C GLY A 758 -37.26 -51.67 -11.06
N LYS A 759 -38.42 -51.45 -11.75
CA LYS A 759 -38.49 -50.86 -13.07
C LYS A 759 -39.17 -49.48 -13.07
N LYS A 760 -38.98 -48.73 -14.19
CA LYS A 760 -39.65 -47.47 -14.49
C LYS A 760 -40.10 -47.47 -15.94
N SER A 761 -41.21 -46.76 -16.22
CA SER A 761 -41.62 -46.44 -17.60
C SER A 761 -41.02 -45.12 -18.00
N MET A 762 -40.48 -45.03 -19.22
CA MET A 762 -39.96 -43.80 -19.84
C MET A 762 -40.65 -43.63 -21.20
N ALA A 763 -41.23 -42.43 -21.40
CA ALA A 763 -41.93 -42.11 -22.65
C ALA A 763 -41.15 -41.09 -23.45
N TYR A 764 -40.79 -41.47 -24.66
CA TYR A 764 -40.04 -40.64 -25.60
C TYR A 764 -40.87 -40.25 -26.79
N SER A 765 -40.79 -39.00 -27.19
CA SER A 765 -41.23 -38.55 -28.53
C SER A 765 -40.01 -38.41 -29.40
N PHE A 766 -40.05 -38.91 -30.61
CA PHE A 766 -39.01 -38.73 -31.60
C PHE A 766 -39.59 -38.37 -32.96
N THR A 767 -38.84 -37.50 -33.65
CA THR A 767 -39.25 -36.95 -34.92
C THR A 767 -38.42 -37.54 -36.05
N LEU A 768 -39.12 -38.08 -37.05
CA LEU A 768 -38.53 -38.68 -38.24
C LEU A 768 -38.80 -37.81 -39.49
N ARG A 769 -37.86 -37.73 -40.40
CA ARG A 769 -38.05 -37.09 -41.70
C ARG A 769 -37.19 -37.72 -42.79
N SER A 770 -37.47 -37.36 -44.03
CA SER A 770 -36.64 -37.61 -45.22
C SER A 770 -36.20 -36.28 -45.86
N GLU A 771 -35.10 -36.29 -46.60
CA GLU A 771 -34.65 -35.18 -47.41
C GLU A 771 -35.25 -35.20 -48.81
N ASP A 772 -35.71 -36.37 -49.29
CA ASP A 772 -36.05 -36.61 -50.66
C ASP A 772 -37.56 -36.72 -50.93
N HIS A 773 -38.34 -37.13 -49.90
CA HIS A 773 -39.79 -37.37 -50.07
C HIS A 773 -40.55 -37.29 -48.73
N THR A 774 -41.87 -37.29 -48.81
CA THR A 774 -42.74 -37.46 -47.64
C THR A 774 -42.71 -38.90 -47.17
N LEU A 775 -42.38 -39.14 -45.88
CA LEU A 775 -42.30 -40.48 -45.34
C LEU A 775 -43.63 -41.23 -45.49
N VAL A 776 -43.56 -42.49 -45.89
CA VAL A 776 -44.71 -43.42 -45.91
C VAL A 776 -44.73 -44.28 -44.65
N ASP A 777 -45.91 -44.83 -44.34
CA ASP A 777 -46.12 -45.59 -43.07
C ASP A 777 -45.18 -46.78 -42.93
N GLU A 778 -44.81 -47.44 -44.01
CA GLU A 778 -43.91 -48.60 -43.98
C GLU A 778 -42.48 -48.16 -43.55
N GLU A 779 -42.04 -47.03 -43.98
CA GLU A 779 -40.70 -46.49 -43.58
C GLU A 779 -40.68 -46.07 -42.13
N ILE A 780 -41.75 -45.42 -41.67
CA ILE A 780 -41.93 -45.05 -40.26
C ILE A 780 -41.93 -46.23 -39.36
N GLN A 781 -42.70 -47.24 -39.70
CA GLN A 781 -42.84 -48.54 -38.95
C GLN A 781 -41.47 -49.27 -38.92
N ALA A 782 -40.76 -49.30 -40.02
CA ALA A 782 -39.46 -49.93 -40.08
C ALA A 782 -38.40 -49.17 -39.16
N ALA A 783 -38.44 -47.84 -39.13
CA ALA A 783 -37.59 -47.03 -38.26
C ALA A 783 -37.92 -47.27 -36.79
N VAL A 784 -39.20 -47.18 -36.40
CA VAL A 784 -39.68 -47.43 -35.04
C VAL A 784 -39.35 -48.87 -34.60
N GLY A 785 -39.55 -49.85 -35.45
CA GLY A 785 -39.19 -51.24 -35.17
C GLY A 785 -37.72 -51.52 -35.00
N SER A 786 -36.86 -50.67 -35.67
CA SER A 786 -35.41 -50.73 -35.49
C SER A 786 -34.99 -50.11 -34.17
N ILE A 787 -35.61 -49.01 -33.75
CA ILE A 787 -35.40 -48.39 -32.45
C ILE A 787 -35.82 -49.32 -31.33
N ILE A 788 -36.99 -49.92 -31.41
CA ILE A 788 -37.49 -50.85 -30.41
C ILE A 788 -36.54 -52.05 -30.24
N ARG A 789 -36.13 -52.69 -31.31
CA ARG A 789 -35.17 -53.80 -31.26
C ARG A 789 -33.82 -53.42 -30.67
N ALA A 790 -33.36 -52.22 -30.96
CA ALA A 790 -32.10 -51.73 -30.36
C ALA A 790 -32.24 -51.52 -28.84
N LEU A 791 -33.35 -50.98 -28.37
CA LEU A 791 -33.67 -50.78 -26.97
C LEU A 791 -33.85 -52.12 -26.21
N GLU A 792 -34.57 -53.05 -26.81
CA GLU A 792 -34.76 -54.42 -26.25
C GLU A 792 -33.40 -55.14 -26.12
N THR A 793 -32.59 -55.09 -27.17
CA THR A 793 -31.31 -55.84 -27.22
C THR A 793 -30.26 -55.23 -26.27
N ARG A 794 -30.15 -53.88 -26.25
CA ARG A 794 -29.07 -53.23 -25.52
C ARG A 794 -29.44 -52.90 -24.06
N LEU A 795 -30.69 -52.56 -23.78
CA LEU A 795 -31.14 -52.12 -22.47
C LEU A 795 -32.16 -53.06 -21.83
N LYS A 796 -32.51 -54.15 -22.50
CA LYS A 796 -33.55 -55.07 -22.06
C LYS A 796 -34.91 -54.37 -21.80
N ALA A 797 -35.17 -53.37 -22.61
CA ALA A 797 -36.42 -52.60 -22.52
C ALA A 797 -37.61 -53.42 -22.97
N GLU A 798 -38.75 -53.26 -22.31
CA GLU A 798 -40.04 -53.85 -22.67
C GLU A 798 -40.99 -52.74 -23.14
N LEU A 799 -41.71 -52.93 -24.21
CA LEU A 799 -42.76 -52.00 -24.61
C LEU A 799 -43.84 -51.93 -23.54
N ARG A 800 -44.22 -50.73 -23.19
CA ARG A 800 -45.41 -50.53 -22.36
C ARG A 800 -46.65 -50.69 -23.23
N SER A 801 -47.44 -51.69 -22.94
CA SER A 801 -48.71 -51.92 -23.58
C SER A 801 -49.81 -50.96 -23.11
#